data_5d82041013fc6c5b3c25e23b544a5878
#
_entry.id   5d82041013fc6c5b3c25e23b544a5878
#
_cell.length_a   1.000
_cell.length_b   1.000
_cell.length_c   1.000
_cell.angle_alpha   90.00
_cell.angle_beta   90.00
_cell.angle_gamma   90.00
#
_symmetry.space_group_name_H-M   'P 1'
#
loop_
_entity.id
_entity.type
_entity.pdbx_description
1 polymer ?
#
loop_
_entity_poly.entity_id
_entity_poly.type
_entity_poly.pdbx_seq_one_letter_code
_entity_poly.pdbx_strand_id
1 'polypeptide(L)'
;MQIALILPYPDAEQYVHLWAHEEERINFRSEPDRAERCTLSFAAEELAKYLTQDGHTVKILSGDIFASDTVQIRFLLPTHDGIPCRFSLLPSGNGCEIAGTDRAGLLYGAYALAEMQGWRFLSYENDGERLTDSPETLSLPTERMEFSPSTPLGRGFEFEGVLKDSEDVLYWMARNRMNLCGYRPATTVIAAKLGMIQKAGGHIFEDLLSPDLTAVDGRSFWDAHRDWYGTPSSGEKERSRALYTQFCVTNCALCDYLGEALLSCIMDKWYGADRIDVWPFDTWGNVCACEKCRTLGNGTDQALYFLSQMRAYLNTARRDGRLDHDVQLVLTAYEGTSTLSAPTNPVPENLTEAGDYIVYCPILRCYMHALSDTSCSYNKVYAETLSDWMTVREQIPVMLLEYYNVSKLEDLPVLYQSRIAADLSEWFARGVSGFTYMHFPLVNWGVRTLTQCLCAALSWNRELDTARFLTEYLNARYGPYAELLREAYAEIETASALSTSWRAWGNRSMLTAFSLWDGTPEHAALYPDDHLGLNAVDNGYTSLHRLEHAMELCGAALTLEKDRLAGITPGAETAPISAVSAAVNPIELARLSKSPQIERALTDDRMGLRYGILIYRLMTELAACHEALTKRDRAAFLSHYTILEKAEDDAQTMCMPLTFHATHAKIECRDVLTRAQIREPLRKMRYIAALLKKNPALLQ
;
A
#
# COMPACT_ATOMS: atom_id res chain seq x y z
N MET A 1 27.72 21.13 18.44
CA MET A 1 27.25 20.95 19.81
C MET A 1 27.63 19.56 20.29
N GLN A 2 27.89 19.36 21.61
CA GLN A 2 28.14 18.00 22.15
C GLN A 2 26.81 17.40 22.62
N ILE A 3 26.50 16.18 22.18
CA ILE A 3 25.26 15.44 22.51
C ILE A 3 25.64 14.07 23.07
N ALA A 4 25.02 13.69 24.18
CA ALA A 4 25.10 12.36 24.75
C ALA A 4 23.73 11.66 24.61
N LEU A 5 23.69 10.54 23.89
CA LEU A 5 22.56 9.62 23.88
C LEU A 5 22.80 8.60 25.01
N ILE A 6 21.89 8.57 25.97
CA ILE A 6 22.05 7.76 27.18
C ILE A 6 21.10 6.57 27.11
N LEU A 7 21.66 5.37 27.08
CA LEU A 7 20.91 4.11 27.11
C LEU A 7 20.82 3.60 28.56
N PRO A 8 19.71 2.93 28.93
CA PRO A 8 19.50 2.40 30.28
C PRO A 8 20.25 1.05 30.52
N TYR A 9 21.34 0.80 29.76
CA TYR A 9 22.11 -0.43 29.85
C TYR A 9 23.56 -0.15 30.21
N PRO A 10 24.15 -0.87 31.19
CA PRO A 10 25.57 -0.75 31.52
C PRO A 10 26.45 -1.01 30.30
N ASP A 11 27.58 -0.29 30.21
CA ASP A 11 28.61 -0.43 29.17
C ASP A 11 28.11 -0.19 27.73
N ALA A 12 27.03 0.61 27.55
CA ALA A 12 26.49 0.94 26.22
C ALA A 12 27.55 1.57 25.30
N GLU A 13 28.46 2.39 25.85
CA GLU A 13 29.56 3.02 25.12
C GLU A 13 30.50 2.01 24.45
N GLN A 14 30.59 0.79 25.00
CA GLN A 14 31.43 -0.27 24.48
C GLN A 14 30.69 -1.23 23.55
N TYR A 15 29.40 -1.49 23.83
CA TYR A 15 28.69 -2.61 23.21
C TYR A 15 27.49 -2.20 22.36
N VAL A 16 27.12 -0.92 22.28
CA VAL A 16 25.93 -0.46 21.54
C VAL A 16 25.88 -0.98 20.11
N HIS A 17 26.99 -0.89 19.39
CA HIS A 17 27.05 -1.36 18.01
C HIS A 17 26.83 -2.90 17.90
N LEU A 18 27.41 -3.66 18.83
CA LEU A 18 27.20 -5.11 18.86
C LEU A 18 25.72 -5.44 19.13
N TRP A 19 25.11 -4.77 20.09
CA TRP A 19 23.70 -5.00 20.44
C TRP A 19 22.73 -4.55 19.36
N ALA A 20 23.01 -3.45 18.69
CA ALA A 20 22.18 -2.94 17.59
C ALA A 20 22.14 -3.88 16.38
N HIS A 21 23.10 -4.79 16.24
CA HIS A 21 23.26 -5.69 15.09
C HIS A 21 23.36 -7.17 15.48
N GLU A 22 22.79 -7.55 16.63
CA GLU A 22 22.74 -8.95 17.05
C GLU A 22 21.42 -9.67 16.73
N GLU A 23 20.56 -9.09 15.87
CA GLU A 23 19.22 -9.58 15.56
C GLU A 23 19.17 -11.04 15.11
N GLU A 24 20.16 -11.51 14.37
CA GLU A 24 20.28 -12.92 13.94
C GLU A 24 20.54 -13.91 15.09
N ARG A 25 20.88 -13.40 16.29
CA ARG A 25 21.25 -14.19 17.46
C ARG A 25 20.24 -14.10 18.58
N ILE A 26 19.10 -13.46 18.33
CA ILE A 26 18.05 -13.22 19.33
C ILE A 26 16.80 -13.97 18.93
N ASN A 27 16.24 -14.70 19.87
CA ASN A 27 14.85 -15.09 19.76
C ASN A 27 13.98 -13.98 20.37
N PHE A 28 13.40 -13.12 19.51
CA PHE A 28 12.64 -11.95 19.92
C PHE A 28 11.38 -12.25 20.75
N ARG A 29 10.92 -13.51 20.78
CA ARG A 29 9.80 -13.95 21.62
C ARG A 29 10.23 -14.44 22.99
N SER A 30 11.29 -15.24 23.05
CA SER A 30 11.74 -15.86 24.29
C SER A 30 12.82 -15.07 25.04
N GLU A 31 13.43 -14.05 24.41
CA GLU A 31 14.48 -13.22 25.00
C GLU A 31 14.11 -11.71 24.96
N PRO A 32 13.00 -11.30 25.64
CA PRO A 32 12.47 -9.92 25.53
C PRO A 32 13.48 -8.85 25.94
N ASP A 33 14.27 -9.07 26.99
CA ASP A 33 15.28 -8.09 27.45
C ASP A 33 16.37 -7.86 26.39
N ARG A 34 16.80 -8.91 25.70
CA ARG A 34 17.74 -8.77 24.58
C ARG A 34 17.12 -8.10 23.39
N ALA A 35 15.86 -8.43 23.07
CA ALA A 35 15.09 -7.83 22.00
C ALA A 35 14.94 -6.32 22.20
N GLU A 36 14.62 -5.89 23.41
CA GLU A 36 14.54 -4.46 23.77
C GLU A 36 15.89 -3.78 23.63
N ARG A 37 16.94 -4.35 24.20
CA ARG A 37 18.28 -3.82 24.12
C ARG A 37 18.73 -3.67 22.66
N CYS A 38 18.49 -4.66 21.81
CA CYS A 38 18.82 -4.60 20.38
C CYS A 38 18.09 -3.41 19.71
N THR A 39 16.78 -3.29 19.89
CA THR A 39 15.99 -2.22 19.29
C THR A 39 16.39 -0.84 19.80
N LEU A 40 16.60 -0.67 21.12
CA LEU A 40 16.99 0.62 21.70
C LEU A 40 18.40 1.04 21.30
N SER A 41 19.34 0.08 21.21
CA SER A 41 20.69 0.35 20.71
C SER A 41 20.65 0.80 19.25
N PHE A 42 19.85 0.13 18.42
CA PHE A 42 19.61 0.53 17.03
C PHE A 42 18.97 1.93 16.95
N ALA A 43 17.97 2.24 17.78
CA ALA A 43 17.33 3.54 17.82
C ALA A 43 18.33 4.66 18.16
N ALA A 44 19.25 4.39 19.09
CA ALA A 44 20.31 5.35 19.45
C ALA A 44 21.30 5.55 18.30
N GLU A 45 21.68 4.50 17.56
CA GLU A 45 22.55 4.62 16.39
C GLU A 45 21.87 5.39 15.25
N GLU A 46 20.60 5.13 14.97
CA GLU A 46 19.83 5.87 13.95
C GLU A 46 19.76 7.36 14.32
N LEU A 47 19.42 7.69 15.57
CA LEU A 47 19.39 9.07 16.02
C LEU A 47 20.78 9.72 15.95
N ALA A 48 21.83 9.01 16.37
CA ALA A 48 23.20 9.49 16.28
C ALA A 48 23.64 9.78 14.85
N LYS A 49 23.22 8.93 13.89
CA LYS A 49 23.44 9.14 12.44
C LYS A 49 22.90 10.51 12.01
N TYR A 50 21.64 10.80 12.29
CA TYR A 50 20.99 12.05 11.85
C TYR A 50 21.59 13.28 12.54
N LEU A 51 21.77 13.24 13.86
CA LEU A 51 22.39 14.35 14.60
C LEU A 51 23.84 14.61 14.17
N THR A 52 24.60 13.57 13.81
CA THR A 52 25.97 13.74 13.30
C THR A 52 25.96 14.38 11.92
N GLN A 53 25.02 14.02 11.06
CA GLN A 53 24.85 14.64 9.73
C GLN A 53 24.44 16.11 9.85
N ASP A 54 23.76 16.52 10.95
CA ASP A 54 23.45 17.91 11.28
C ASP A 54 24.66 18.67 11.87
N GLY A 55 25.83 18.04 11.91
CA GLY A 55 27.07 18.67 12.37
C GLY A 55 27.29 18.65 13.90
N HIS A 56 26.56 17.80 14.62
CA HIS A 56 26.77 17.62 16.05
C HIS A 56 27.81 16.53 16.33
N THR A 57 28.47 16.61 17.49
CA THR A 57 29.33 15.55 18.01
C THR A 57 28.50 14.70 18.96
N VAL A 58 28.21 13.45 18.56
CA VAL A 58 27.33 12.56 19.30
C VAL A 58 28.14 11.42 19.95
N LYS A 59 27.82 11.12 21.20
CA LYS A 59 28.33 9.94 21.91
C LYS A 59 27.15 9.13 22.47
N ILE A 60 27.26 7.81 22.44
CA ILE A 60 26.30 6.91 23.09
C ILE A 60 26.94 6.40 24.38
N LEU A 61 26.24 6.52 25.49
CA LEU A 61 26.75 6.30 26.83
C LEU A 61 25.73 5.54 27.69
N SER A 62 26.20 5.01 28.82
CA SER A 62 25.37 4.23 29.76
C SER A 62 25.04 4.95 31.05
N GLY A 63 25.52 6.13 31.30
CA GLY A 63 25.34 6.84 32.57
C GLY A 63 25.24 8.34 32.44
N ASP A 64 24.88 8.99 33.55
CA ASP A 64 24.78 10.43 33.61
C ASP A 64 26.11 11.11 33.33
N ILE A 65 26.09 12.15 32.53
CA ILE A 65 27.22 13.05 32.31
C ILE A 65 26.94 14.31 33.09
N PHE A 66 27.90 14.74 33.89
CA PHE A 66 27.83 15.97 34.66
C PHE A 66 28.45 17.19 33.97
N ALA A 67 28.77 17.08 32.66
CA ALA A 67 29.29 18.20 31.89
C ALA A 67 28.16 19.19 31.54
N SER A 68 28.27 20.42 31.96
CA SER A 68 27.23 21.45 31.82
C SER A 68 26.95 21.87 30.35
N ASP A 69 27.88 21.58 29.45
CA ASP A 69 27.86 21.98 28.05
C ASP A 69 27.41 20.82 27.08
N THR A 70 27.05 19.67 27.65
CA THR A 70 26.62 18.50 26.90
C THR A 70 25.11 18.30 27.02
N VAL A 71 24.38 18.30 25.91
CA VAL A 71 22.96 17.97 25.87
C VAL A 71 22.77 16.46 26.07
N GLN A 72 21.82 16.09 26.93
CA GLN A 72 21.54 14.67 27.21
C GLN A 72 20.19 14.26 26.68
N ILE A 73 20.16 13.24 25.81
CA ILE A 73 18.96 12.59 25.32
C ILE A 73 18.94 11.18 25.89
N ARG A 74 17.94 10.86 26.73
CA ARG A 74 17.85 9.60 27.46
C ARG A 74 16.78 8.69 26.87
N PHE A 75 17.10 7.45 26.63
CA PHE A 75 16.13 6.40 26.37
C PHE A 75 15.72 5.78 27.70
N LEU A 76 14.42 5.75 27.97
CA LEU A 76 13.89 5.05 29.13
C LEU A 76 13.59 3.59 28.77
N LEU A 77 13.42 2.73 29.77
CA LEU A 77 12.90 1.36 29.51
C LEU A 77 11.42 1.45 29.16
N PRO A 78 10.91 0.55 28.30
CA PRO A 78 9.48 0.52 27.97
C PRO A 78 8.62 0.18 29.20
N THR A 79 7.40 0.74 29.23
CA THR A 79 6.48 0.52 30.35
C THR A 79 5.70 -0.76 30.23
N HIS A 80 5.59 -1.34 29.03
CA HIS A 80 4.82 -2.54 28.67
C HIS A 80 3.32 -2.45 28.97
N ASP A 81 2.78 -1.26 29.15
CA ASP A 81 1.38 -1.01 29.40
C ASP A 81 0.80 0.06 28.46
N GLY A 82 -0.51 -0.04 28.19
CA GLY A 82 -1.23 0.94 27.39
C GLY A 82 -1.26 0.61 25.88
N ILE A 83 -1.42 1.68 25.08
CA ILE A 83 -1.55 1.55 23.62
C ILE A 83 -0.20 1.18 22.99
N PRO A 84 -0.12 0.14 22.15
CA PRO A 84 1.12 -0.24 21.47
C PRO A 84 1.71 0.91 20.63
N CYS A 85 3.04 1.00 20.61
CA CYS A 85 3.81 2.02 19.88
C CYS A 85 3.62 3.47 20.37
N ARG A 86 2.91 3.71 21.47
CA ARG A 86 2.81 5.03 22.07
C ARG A 86 4.18 5.46 22.61
N PHE A 87 4.50 6.74 22.43
CA PHE A 87 5.70 7.34 23.04
C PHE A 87 5.49 8.77 23.47
N SER A 88 6.43 9.29 24.27
CA SER A 88 6.45 10.67 24.72
C SER A 88 7.87 11.21 24.65
N LEU A 89 8.00 12.49 24.32
CA LEU A 89 9.21 13.27 24.44
C LEU A 89 9.06 14.21 25.63
N LEU A 90 9.94 14.10 26.61
CA LEU A 90 9.85 14.79 27.89
C LEU A 90 11.04 15.74 28.05
N PRO A 91 10.85 17.05 28.30
CA PRO A 91 11.96 17.91 28.66
C PRO A 91 12.66 17.41 29.93
N SER A 92 14.00 17.38 29.93
CA SER A 92 14.79 16.93 31.09
C SER A 92 16.12 17.64 31.13
N GLY A 93 16.32 18.50 32.12
CA GLY A 93 17.55 19.28 32.27
C GLY A 93 17.83 20.17 31.05
N ASN A 94 18.99 20.00 30.43
CA ASN A 94 19.37 20.67 29.19
C ASN A 94 19.10 19.79 27.94
N GLY A 95 18.31 18.70 28.06
CA GLY A 95 18.01 17.73 27.03
C GLY A 95 16.58 17.24 27.08
N CYS A 96 16.38 15.98 26.77
CA CYS A 96 15.06 15.34 26.83
C CYS A 96 15.16 13.83 27.13
N GLU A 97 14.01 13.24 27.48
CA GLU A 97 13.83 11.80 27.64
C GLU A 97 12.87 11.28 26.58
N ILE A 98 13.15 10.09 26.05
CA ILE A 98 12.28 9.31 25.17
C ILE A 98 11.68 8.19 26.03
N ALA A 99 10.37 8.25 26.26
CA ALA A 99 9.59 7.24 26.96
C ALA A 99 8.63 6.54 25.97
N GLY A 100 8.35 5.26 26.18
CA GLY A 100 7.44 4.52 25.30
C GLY A 100 6.78 3.34 25.99
N THR A 101 5.68 2.86 25.42
CA THR A 101 4.97 1.67 25.92
C THR A 101 5.66 0.38 25.54
N ASP A 102 6.39 0.38 24.43
CA ASP A 102 7.14 -0.76 23.91
C ASP A 102 8.41 -0.27 23.18
N ARG A 103 9.24 -1.20 22.75
CA ARG A 103 10.50 -0.92 22.05
C ARG A 103 10.30 -0.22 20.70
N ALA A 104 9.17 -0.49 19.99
CA ALA A 104 8.84 0.21 18.75
C ALA A 104 8.50 1.69 19.03
N GLY A 105 7.75 1.98 20.10
CA GLY A 105 7.47 3.37 20.52
C GLY A 105 8.73 4.17 20.81
N LEU A 106 9.73 3.55 21.44
CA LEU A 106 11.02 4.21 21.71
C LEU A 106 11.81 4.48 20.42
N LEU A 107 11.81 3.55 19.48
CA LEU A 107 12.39 3.76 18.16
C LEU A 107 11.69 4.91 17.42
N TYR A 108 10.36 4.98 17.48
CA TYR A 108 9.60 6.08 16.89
C TYR A 108 9.85 7.43 17.54
N GLY A 109 10.13 7.44 18.85
CA GLY A 109 10.57 8.63 19.58
C GLY A 109 11.91 9.16 19.06
N ALA A 110 12.87 8.28 18.74
CA ALA A 110 14.12 8.66 18.11
C ALA A 110 13.91 9.30 16.73
N TYR A 111 13.04 8.72 15.90
CA TYR A 111 12.68 9.31 14.61
C TYR A 111 11.92 10.62 14.74
N ALA A 112 11.05 10.78 15.75
CA ALA A 112 10.37 12.04 16.01
C ALA A 112 11.36 13.17 16.38
N LEU A 113 12.41 12.87 17.16
CA LEU A 113 13.48 13.82 17.41
C LEU A 113 14.27 14.17 16.15
N ALA A 114 14.53 13.22 15.26
CA ALA A 114 15.17 13.50 13.98
C ALA A 114 14.26 14.39 13.09
N GLU A 115 12.95 14.14 13.07
CA GLU A 115 11.99 15.00 12.37
C GLU A 115 11.95 16.43 12.93
N MET A 116 12.13 16.62 14.24
CA MET A 116 12.27 17.95 14.86
C MET A 116 13.53 18.69 14.38
N GLN A 117 14.56 17.95 13.94
CA GLN A 117 15.77 18.54 13.32
C GLN A 117 15.57 18.82 11.80
N GLY A 118 14.40 18.56 11.24
CA GLY A 118 14.12 18.79 9.83
C GLY A 118 14.26 17.56 8.93
N TRP A 119 14.57 16.39 9.49
CA TRP A 119 14.61 15.16 8.69
C TRP A 119 13.22 14.73 8.24
N ARG A 120 13.14 14.20 7.00
CA ARG A 120 11.91 13.63 6.41
C ARG A 120 12.25 12.34 5.69
N PHE A 121 11.38 11.33 5.81
CA PHE A 121 11.58 9.96 5.31
C PHE A 121 10.59 9.66 4.20
N LEU A 122 10.90 10.09 2.98
CA LEU A 122 9.96 10.12 1.86
C LEU A 122 9.83 8.79 1.14
N SER A 123 10.94 8.07 0.92
CA SER A 123 10.95 6.78 0.22
C SER A 123 11.94 5.82 0.88
N TYR A 124 11.86 4.55 0.46
CA TYR A 124 12.78 3.50 0.93
C TYR A 124 14.17 3.58 0.29
N GLU A 125 14.32 4.33 -0.79
CA GLU A 125 15.59 4.47 -1.48
C GLU A 125 16.57 5.33 -0.69
N ASN A 126 17.87 5.15 -0.93
CA ASN A 126 18.95 5.85 -0.19
C ASN A 126 18.84 7.38 -0.23
N ASP A 127 18.18 7.93 -1.23
CA ASP A 127 17.93 9.35 -1.35
C ASP A 127 16.53 9.78 -0.89
N GLY A 128 15.76 8.87 -0.29
CA GLY A 128 14.46 9.12 0.33
C GLY A 128 14.53 9.87 1.66
N GLU A 129 15.70 9.85 2.33
CA GLU A 129 15.95 10.64 3.52
C GLU A 129 16.30 12.07 3.13
N ARG A 130 15.50 13.03 3.58
CA ARG A 130 15.65 14.46 3.25
C ARG A 130 15.89 15.29 4.48
N LEU A 131 16.87 16.16 4.42
CA LEU A 131 17.03 17.24 5.39
C LEU A 131 16.41 18.51 4.78
N THR A 132 15.35 19.00 5.41
CA THR A 132 14.76 20.30 5.11
C THR A 132 15.49 21.40 5.88
N ASP A 133 14.86 22.54 6.12
CA ASP A 133 15.47 23.61 6.91
C ASP A 133 15.91 23.08 8.29
N SER A 134 17.20 22.79 8.43
CA SER A 134 17.78 22.40 9.70
C SER A 134 17.72 23.61 10.64
N PRO A 135 17.18 23.44 11.86
CA PRO A 135 17.19 24.54 12.82
C PRO A 135 18.63 24.97 13.13
N GLU A 136 18.84 26.29 13.31
CA GLU A 136 20.18 26.83 13.64
C GLU A 136 20.73 26.24 14.95
N THR A 137 19.84 25.78 15.82
CA THR A 137 20.14 25.12 17.09
C THR A 137 19.38 23.85 17.22
N LEU A 138 19.90 22.87 17.97
CA LEU A 138 19.22 21.61 18.25
C LEU A 138 17.80 21.86 18.78
N SER A 139 16.80 21.37 18.07
CA SER A 139 15.38 21.46 18.45
C SER A 139 15.03 20.35 19.43
N LEU A 140 14.63 20.72 20.64
CA LEU A 140 14.23 19.80 21.69
C LEU A 140 12.82 20.14 22.21
N PRO A 141 12.09 19.16 22.77
CA PRO A 141 10.79 19.44 23.36
C PRO A 141 10.90 20.42 24.49
N THR A 142 10.10 21.49 24.47
CA THR A 142 10.01 22.50 25.57
C THR A 142 8.93 22.15 26.58
N GLU A 143 8.02 21.26 26.22
CA GLU A 143 6.95 20.70 27.03
C GLU A 143 6.80 19.21 26.76
N ARG A 144 6.03 18.52 27.58
CA ARG A 144 5.70 17.10 27.35
C ARG A 144 4.91 16.94 26.03
N MET A 145 5.46 16.19 25.11
CA MET A 145 4.80 15.83 23.86
C MET A 145 4.41 14.36 23.88
N GLU A 146 3.14 14.07 23.66
CA GLU A 146 2.63 12.69 23.63
C GLU A 146 2.19 12.30 22.22
N PHE A 147 2.55 11.09 21.83
CA PHE A 147 2.27 10.55 20.51
C PHE A 147 1.63 9.16 20.62
N SER A 148 0.47 9.00 20.01
CA SER A 148 -0.30 7.76 20.04
C SER A 148 -0.90 7.48 18.67
N PRO A 149 -0.87 6.22 18.18
CA PRO A 149 -1.43 5.91 16.88
C PRO A 149 -2.97 5.97 16.90
N SER A 150 -3.55 6.49 15.82
CA SER A 150 -5.00 6.43 15.56
C SER A 150 -5.48 5.02 15.22
N THR A 151 -4.56 4.15 14.79
CA THR A 151 -4.82 2.76 14.43
C THR A 151 -4.03 1.79 15.30
N PRO A 152 -4.45 1.57 16.56
CA PRO A 152 -3.71 0.78 17.54
C PRO A 152 -3.61 -0.70 17.17
N LEU A 153 -4.55 -1.26 16.40
CA LEU A 153 -4.52 -2.65 15.94
C LEU A 153 -3.30 -2.92 15.04
N GLY A 154 -2.89 -1.94 14.23
CA GLY A 154 -1.72 -2.03 13.38
C GLY A 154 -1.87 -1.17 12.14
N ARG A 155 -0.75 -0.85 11.52
CA ARG A 155 -0.67 -0.05 10.29
C ARG A 155 0.53 -0.49 9.47
N GLY A 156 0.33 -0.70 8.18
CA GLY A 156 1.40 -1.20 7.34
C GLY A 156 1.07 -1.25 5.87
N PHE A 157 2.00 -1.78 5.12
CA PHE A 157 1.85 -2.03 3.70
C PHE A 157 2.07 -3.51 3.41
N GLU A 158 1.27 -4.04 2.50
CA GLU A 158 1.42 -5.38 1.94
C GLU A 158 2.14 -5.25 0.61
N PHE A 159 3.47 -5.36 0.64
CA PHE A 159 4.28 -5.26 -0.57
C PHE A 159 4.26 -6.56 -1.36
N GLU A 160 4.13 -6.39 -2.68
CA GLU A 160 4.25 -7.46 -3.67
C GLU A 160 5.55 -7.34 -4.47
N GLY A 161 5.86 -8.34 -5.29
CA GLY A 161 7.04 -8.33 -6.16
C GLY A 161 8.35 -8.32 -5.39
N VAL A 162 9.34 -7.58 -5.88
CA VAL A 162 10.69 -7.54 -5.31
C VAL A 162 10.78 -6.77 -3.99
N LEU A 163 9.87 -5.84 -3.74
CA LEU A 163 9.87 -5.06 -2.51
C LEU A 163 9.42 -5.86 -1.28
N LYS A 164 8.74 -6.98 -1.47
CA LYS A 164 8.28 -7.84 -0.36
C LYS A 164 9.42 -8.39 0.51
N ASP A 165 10.62 -8.52 -0.05
CA ASP A 165 11.80 -9.06 0.61
C ASP A 165 12.87 -7.96 0.86
N SER A 166 12.50 -6.67 0.78
CA SER A 166 13.41 -5.54 0.95
C SER A 166 13.47 -5.06 2.39
N GLU A 167 14.66 -5.07 2.98
CA GLU A 167 14.93 -4.49 4.30
C GLU A 167 14.75 -2.96 4.28
N ASP A 168 15.17 -2.29 3.20
CA ASP A 168 15.06 -0.84 3.07
C ASP A 168 13.61 -0.36 3.20
N VAL A 169 12.66 -1.15 2.68
CA VAL A 169 11.24 -0.89 2.84
C VAL A 169 10.81 -1.00 4.32
N LEU A 170 11.31 -1.97 5.07
CA LEU A 170 11.00 -2.11 6.49
C LEU A 170 11.57 -0.94 7.31
N TYR A 171 12.80 -0.49 7.00
CA TYR A 171 13.36 0.71 7.63
C TYR A 171 12.54 1.96 7.32
N TRP A 172 12.11 2.14 6.05
CA TRP A 172 11.21 3.23 5.69
C TRP A 172 9.88 3.16 6.45
N MET A 173 9.28 1.98 6.55
CA MET A 173 8.06 1.76 7.32
C MET A 173 8.22 2.16 8.79
N ALA A 174 9.30 1.72 9.45
CA ALA A 174 9.58 2.06 10.84
C ALA A 174 9.77 3.57 11.05
N ARG A 175 10.51 4.25 10.15
CA ARG A 175 10.71 5.70 10.16
C ARG A 175 9.40 6.48 10.00
N ASN A 176 8.44 5.90 9.29
CA ASN A 176 7.08 6.43 9.14
C ASN A 176 6.08 5.83 10.16
N ARG A 177 6.56 5.24 11.24
CA ARG A 177 5.78 4.69 12.37
C ARG A 177 4.79 3.59 11.97
N MET A 178 5.07 2.86 10.90
CA MET A 178 4.33 1.66 10.52
C MET A 178 4.88 0.43 11.25
N ASN A 179 3.99 -0.46 11.68
CA ASN A 179 4.35 -1.59 12.52
C ASN A 179 3.74 -2.94 12.07
N LEU A 180 3.20 -3.02 10.85
CA LEU A 180 2.62 -4.25 10.32
C LEU A 180 3.21 -4.56 8.95
N CYS A 181 3.80 -5.75 8.78
CA CYS A 181 4.36 -6.21 7.50
C CYS A 181 4.02 -7.67 7.22
N GLY A 182 4.18 -8.09 5.96
CA GLY A 182 4.11 -9.51 5.60
C GLY A 182 5.30 -10.28 6.19
N TYR A 183 5.05 -11.46 6.74
CA TYR A 183 6.11 -12.38 7.17
C TYR A 183 6.90 -12.88 5.96
N ARG A 184 8.20 -12.71 6.01
CA ARG A 184 9.15 -13.19 4.99
C ARG A 184 10.38 -13.78 5.68
N PRO A 185 10.78 -15.01 5.36
CA PRO A 185 11.98 -15.62 5.96
C PRO A 185 13.24 -14.76 5.80
N ALA A 186 13.37 -14.05 4.68
CA ALA A 186 14.54 -13.21 4.39
C ALA A 186 14.67 -11.97 5.28
N THR A 187 13.56 -11.44 5.77
CA THR A 187 13.53 -10.15 6.49
C THR A 187 12.91 -10.24 7.88
N THR A 188 12.53 -11.44 8.32
CA THR A 188 11.81 -11.65 9.60
C THR A 188 12.57 -11.11 10.82
N VAL A 189 13.88 -11.27 10.85
CA VAL A 189 14.70 -10.79 11.98
C VAL A 189 14.81 -9.27 12.02
N ILE A 190 14.85 -8.62 10.85
CA ILE A 190 14.84 -7.15 10.74
C ILE A 190 13.46 -6.61 11.16
N ALA A 191 12.38 -7.22 10.67
CA ALA A 191 11.03 -6.86 11.09
C ALA A 191 10.87 -6.97 12.62
N ALA A 192 11.36 -8.07 13.20
CA ALA A 192 11.33 -8.28 14.65
C ALA A 192 12.18 -7.24 15.40
N LYS A 193 13.39 -6.91 14.94
CA LYS A 193 14.26 -5.85 15.48
C LYS A 193 13.56 -4.49 15.50
N LEU A 194 12.83 -4.16 14.43
CA LEU A 194 12.07 -2.91 14.32
C LEU A 194 10.76 -2.91 15.14
N GLY A 195 10.44 -4.01 15.82
CA GLY A 195 9.21 -4.14 16.62
C GLY A 195 7.95 -4.27 15.77
N MET A 196 8.07 -4.77 14.56
CA MET A 196 6.92 -4.96 13.65
C MET A 196 6.16 -6.23 13.96
N ILE A 197 4.85 -6.17 13.76
CA ILE A 197 3.94 -7.30 13.74
C ILE A 197 4.05 -7.97 12.37
N GLN A 198 4.28 -9.26 12.33
CA GLN A 198 4.45 -10.02 11.09
C GLN A 198 3.21 -10.85 10.78
N LYS A 199 2.68 -10.72 9.58
CA LYS A 199 1.46 -11.37 9.11
C LYS A 199 1.76 -12.41 8.03
N ALA A 200 1.20 -13.61 8.16
CA ALA A 200 1.29 -14.68 7.16
C ALA A 200 -0.09 -15.22 6.78
N GLY A 201 -0.18 -16.08 5.78
CA GLY A 201 -1.42 -16.71 5.36
C GLY A 201 -2.01 -16.09 4.10
N GLY A 202 -3.33 -15.88 4.09
CA GLY A 202 -4.13 -15.45 2.94
C GLY A 202 -5.13 -16.54 2.53
N HIS A 203 -5.35 -16.71 1.23
CA HIS A 203 -6.26 -17.73 0.65
C HIS A 203 -5.67 -19.15 0.65
N ILE A 204 -5.02 -19.53 1.74
CA ILE A 204 -4.26 -20.78 1.87
C ILE A 204 -5.08 -22.05 1.68
N PHE A 205 -6.39 -21.96 1.91
CA PHE A 205 -7.27 -23.12 1.79
C PHE A 205 -7.47 -23.57 0.33
N GLU A 206 -7.20 -22.72 -0.64
CA GLU A 206 -7.19 -23.12 -2.05
C GLU A 206 -6.11 -24.17 -2.34
N ASP A 207 -4.92 -23.99 -1.73
CA ASP A 207 -3.83 -24.93 -1.82
C ASP A 207 -4.09 -26.18 -0.99
N LEU A 208 -4.56 -26.02 0.26
CA LEU A 208 -4.82 -27.12 1.19
C LEU A 208 -6.00 -28.01 0.79
N LEU A 209 -6.93 -27.49 -0.01
CA LEU A 209 -8.10 -28.18 -0.52
C LEU A 209 -8.11 -28.27 -2.06
N SER A 210 -6.95 -28.15 -2.71
CA SER A 210 -6.90 -28.36 -4.15
C SER A 210 -7.46 -29.74 -4.50
N PRO A 211 -8.43 -29.84 -5.44
CA PRO A 211 -9.08 -31.10 -5.80
C PRO A 211 -8.11 -32.14 -6.39
N ASP A 212 -6.94 -31.71 -6.81
CA ASP A 212 -5.91 -32.51 -7.44
C ASP A 212 -4.85 -33.04 -6.45
N LEU A 213 -4.90 -32.65 -5.18
CA LEU A 213 -4.05 -33.23 -4.15
C LEU A 213 -4.30 -34.73 -4.03
N THR A 214 -3.27 -35.47 -3.61
CA THR A 214 -3.36 -36.91 -3.38
C THR A 214 -3.69 -37.18 -1.90
N ALA A 215 -4.78 -37.85 -1.64
CA ALA A 215 -5.17 -38.32 -0.32
C ALA A 215 -4.31 -39.52 0.13
N VAL A 216 -4.37 -39.85 1.40
CA VAL A 216 -3.59 -40.96 2.02
C VAL A 216 -3.85 -42.30 1.34
N ASP A 217 -5.05 -42.51 0.80
CA ASP A 217 -5.44 -43.74 0.11
C ASP A 217 -5.06 -43.74 -1.40
N GLY A 218 -4.34 -42.72 -1.87
CA GLY A 218 -3.87 -42.58 -3.24
C GLY A 218 -4.89 -42.03 -4.23
N ARG A 219 -6.13 -41.74 -3.80
CA ARG A 219 -7.13 -41.06 -4.63
C ARG A 219 -6.87 -39.56 -4.68
N SER A 220 -7.51 -38.87 -5.64
CA SER A 220 -7.55 -37.40 -5.58
C SER A 220 -8.34 -36.93 -4.35
N PHE A 221 -8.03 -35.73 -3.84
CA PHE A 221 -8.77 -35.11 -2.73
C PHE A 221 -10.27 -35.01 -3.07
N TRP A 222 -10.58 -34.67 -4.31
CA TRP A 222 -11.96 -34.65 -4.77
C TRP A 222 -12.69 -35.99 -4.60
N ASP A 223 -12.04 -37.09 -5.00
CA ASP A 223 -12.65 -38.43 -4.95
C ASP A 223 -12.68 -39.00 -3.52
N ALA A 224 -11.69 -38.65 -2.70
CA ALA A 224 -11.60 -39.11 -1.30
C ALA A 224 -12.52 -38.31 -0.35
N HIS A 225 -12.64 -37.01 -0.59
CA HIS A 225 -13.24 -36.03 0.34
C HIS A 225 -14.27 -35.12 -0.33
N ARG A 226 -15.10 -35.67 -1.24
CA ARG A 226 -16.11 -34.89 -1.98
C ARG A 226 -17.08 -34.12 -1.09
N ASP A 227 -17.33 -34.60 0.12
CA ASP A 227 -18.16 -33.97 1.14
C ASP A 227 -17.52 -32.75 1.81
N TRP A 228 -16.21 -32.56 1.70
CA TRP A 228 -15.49 -31.39 2.19
C TRP A 228 -15.75 -30.15 1.33
N TYR A 229 -15.92 -30.32 0.02
CA TYR A 229 -16.23 -29.22 -0.87
C TYR A 229 -17.68 -28.75 -0.68
N GLY A 230 -17.89 -27.46 -0.84
CA GLY A 230 -19.19 -26.84 -0.67
C GLY A 230 -20.25 -27.37 -1.63
N THR A 231 -21.48 -27.38 -1.20
CA THR A 231 -22.64 -27.67 -2.04
C THR A 231 -23.08 -26.36 -2.69
N PRO A 232 -22.99 -26.20 -4.03
CA PRO A 232 -23.49 -25.03 -4.72
C PRO A 232 -25.02 -24.92 -4.64
N SER A 233 -25.57 -23.74 -4.93
CA SER A 233 -27.04 -23.53 -4.93
C SER A 233 -27.77 -24.43 -5.94
N SER A 234 -27.08 -24.83 -7.02
CA SER A 234 -27.60 -25.80 -8.00
C SER A 234 -27.73 -27.23 -7.45
N GLY A 235 -27.08 -27.53 -6.33
CA GLY A 235 -27.04 -28.85 -5.72
C GLY A 235 -25.98 -29.80 -6.28
N GLU A 236 -25.51 -29.61 -7.51
CA GLU A 236 -24.51 -30.49 -8.15
C GLU A 236 -23.09 -29.98 -7.88
N LYS A 237 -22.23 -30.89 -7.39
CA LYS A 237 -20.81 -30.65 -7.20
C LYS A 237 -20.01 -31.17 -8.38
N GLU A 238 -19.24 -30.29 -9.01
CA GLU A 238 -18.35 -30.62 -10.13
C GLU A 238 -16.88 -30.41 -9.75
N ARG A 239 -16.00 -31.34 -10.13
CA ARG A 239 -14.54 -31.22 -9.85
C ARG A 239 -13.93 -29.98 -10.43
N SER A 240 -14.25 -29.61 -11.65
CA SER A 240 -13.77 -28.42 -12.37
C SER A 240 -14.18 -27.10 -11.69
N ARG A 241 -15.15 -27.16 -10.79
CA ARG A 241 -15.71 -26.03 -10.04
C ARG A 241 -15.62 -26.22 -8.52
N ALA A 242 -14.76 -27.14 -8.05
CA ALA A 242 -14.64 -27.50 -6.64
C ALA A 242 -14.37 -26.30 -5.72
N LEU A 243 -13.55 -25.35 -6.20
CA LEU A 243 -13.21 -24.13 -5.45
C LEU A 243 -14.15 -22.94 -5.72
N TYR A 244 -15.16 -23.11 -6.60
CA TYR A 244 -16.14 -22.05 -6.91
C TYR A 244 -17.24 -21.87 -5.86
N THR A 245 -17.31 -22.77 -4.90
CA THR A 245 -18.20 -22.70 -3.74
C THR A 245 -17.35 -22.85 -2.49
N GLN A 246 -17.54 -21.99 -1.50
CA GLN A 246 -16.80 -22.09 -0.24
C GLN A 246 -16.98 -23.47 0.37
N PHE A 247 -15.94 -24.04 0.96
CA PHE A 247 -15.94 -25.38 1.54
C PHE A 247 -17.02 -25.56 2.62
N CYS A 248 -17.32 -26.82 2.98
CA CYS A 248 -18.39 -27.16 3.91
C CYS A 248 -17.93 -26.96 5.37
N VAL A 249 -18.12 -25.76 5.91
CA VAL A 249 -17.65 -25.37 7.27
C VAL A 249 -18.25 -26.17 8.41
N THR A 250 -19.35 -26.90 8.17
CA THR A 250 -19.99 -27.79 9.16
C THR A 250 -19.51 -29.24 9.09
N ASN A 251 -18.56 -29.56 8.23
CA ASN A 251 -17.94 -30.90 8.17
C ASN A 251 -16.80 -30.96 9.20
N CYS A 252 -17.01 -31.71 10.29
CA CYS A 252 -16.04 -31.81 11.39
C CYS A 252 -14.69 -32.39 10.93
N ALA A 253 -14.68 -33.42 10.08
CA ALA A 253 -13.45 -34.04 9.61
C ALA A 253 -12.62 -33.05 8.76
N LEU A 254 -13.28 -32.18 8.00
CA LEU A 254 -12.61 -31.08 7.29
C LEU A 254 -12.02 -30.07 8.29
N CYS A 255 -12.79 -29.66 9.30
CA CYS A 255 -12.30 -28.70 10.29
C CYS A 255 -11.09 -29.25 11.06
N ASP A 256 -11.09 -30.53 11.43
CA ASP A 256 -9.96 -31.18 12.09
C ASP A 256 -8.73 -31.23 11.18
N TYR A 257 -8.90 -31.58 9.91
CA TYR A 257 -7.83 -31.59 8.91
C TYR A 257 -7.23 -30.19 8.70
N LEU A 258 -8.08 -29.17 8.52
CA LEU A 258 -7.62 -27.80 8.31
C LEU A 258 -6.99 -27.20 9.57
N GLY A 259 -7.47 -27.56 10.76
CA GLY A 259 -6.86 -27.18 12.03
C GLY A 259 -5.43 -27.70 12.18
N GLU A 260 -5.20 -29.00 11.86
CA GLU A 260 -3.86 -29.59 11.88
C GLU A 260 -2.95 -29.00 10.80
N ALA A 261 -3.48 -28.81 9.57
CA ALA A 261 -2.73 -28.19 8.49
C ALA A 261 -2.33 -26.74 8.80
N LEU A 262 -3.23 -25.96 9.41
CA LEU A 262 -2.96 -24.60 9.86
C LEU A 262 -1.89 -24.57 10.94
N LEU A 263 -1.99 -25.44 11.95
CA LEU A 263 -0.99 -25.60 13.01
C LEU A 263 0.38 -25.93 12.43
N SER A 264 0.44 -26.88 11.49
CA SER A 264 1.70 -27.24 10.80
C SER A 264 2.28 -26.04 10.04
N CYS A 265 1.44 -25.28 9.32
CA CYS A 265 1.89 -24.07 8.65
C CYS A 265 2.47 -23.03 9.64
N ILE A 266 1.84 -22.81 10.76
CA ILE A 266 2.31 -21.87 11.79
C ILE A 266 3.64 -22.32 12.37
N MET A 267 3.79 -23.61 12.71
CA MET A 267 4.99 -24.11 13.35
C MET A 267 6.17 -24.29 12.41
N ASP A 268 5.93 -24.58 11.12
CA ASP A 268 7.00 -24.87 10.14
C ASP A 268 7.32 -23.66 9.24
N LYS A 269 6.28 -23.10 8.56
CA LYS A 269 6.49 -22.11 7.53
C LYS A 269 6.45 -20.68 8.06
N TRP A 270 5.63 -20.43 9.10
CA TRP A 270 5.30 -19.09 9.59
C TRP A 270 5.63 -18.88 11.06
N TYR A 271 6.62 -19.60 11.57
CA TYR A 271 6.97 -19.55 12.99
C TYR A 271 7.22 -18.14 13.53
N GLY A 272 7.74 -17.23 12.69
CA GLY A 272 7.93 -15.83 13.03
C GLY A 272 6.68 -14.94 12.94
N ALA A 273 5.57 -15.44 12.40
CA ALA A 273 4.36 -14.65 12.24
C ALA A 273 3.59 -14.50 13.56
N ASP A 274 3.07 -13.30 13.78
CA ASP A 274 2.21 -12.96 14.93
C ASP A 274 0.73 -13.04 14.58
N ARG A 275 0.41 -12.91 13.28
CA ARG A 275 -0.94 -12.90 12.74
C ARG A 275 -1.06 -13.82 11.56
N ILE A 276 -2.16 -14.54 11.48
CA ILE A 276 -2.41 -15.52 10.43
C ILE A 276 -3.70 -15.18 9.70
N ASP A 277 -3.57 -14.82 8.43
CA ASP A 277 -4.70 -14.62 7.54
C ASP A 277 -5.36 -15.97 7.22
N VAL A 278 -6.57 -16.16 7.69
CA VAL A 278 -7.38 -17.36 7.53
C VAL A 278 -8.55 -17.01 6.60
N TRP A 279 -8.21 -16.74 5.34
CA TRP A 279 -9.17 -16.25 4.36
C TRP A 279 -9.83 -17.41 3.60
N PRO A 280 -11.15 -17.39 3.41
CA PRO A 280 -11.83 -18.35 2.56
C PRO A 280 -11.34 -18.29 1.10
N PHE A 281 -11.87 -19.14 0.21
CA PHE A 281 -11.49 -19.12 -1.21
C PHE A 281 -11.78 -17.77 -1.88
N ASP A 282 -10.84 -17.29 -2.68
CA ASP A 282 -10.99 -16.09 -3.53
C ASP A 282 -11.56 -16.46 -4.91
N THR A 283 -12.75 -17.00 -4.92
CA THR A 283 -13.33 -17.59 -6.14
C THR A 283 -14.48 -16.78 -6.71
N TRP A 284 -14.91 -15.72 -6.03
CA TRP A 284 -16.12 -14.96 -6.37
C TRP A 284 -17.36 -15.89 -6.48
N GLY A 285 -17.28 -17.00 -5.79
CA GLY A 285 -18.27 -18.06 -5.80
C GLY A 285 -19.33 -17.90 -4.72
N ASN A 286 -20.08 -18.97 -4.58
CA ASN A 286 -21.17 -19.05 -3.61
C ASN A 286 -20.67 -19.66 -2.29
N VAL A 287 -21.38 -19.36 -1.21
CA VAL A 287 -21.21 -20.08 0.07
C VAL A 287 -21.80 -21.50 -0.01
N CYS A 288 -21.39 -22.38 0.88
CA CYS A 288 -21.94 -23.72 0.95
C CYS A 288 -23.46 -23.70 1.25
N ALA A 289 -24.25 -24.24 0.36
CA ALA A 289 -25.71 -24.27 0.44
C ALA A 289 -26.29 -25.58 1.03
N CYS A 290 -25.47 -26.44 1.68
CA CYS A 290 -25.99 -27.62 2.36
C CYS A 290 -26.90 -27.20 3.54
N GLU A 291 -27.78 -28.08 3.98
CA GLU A 291 -28.76 -27.82 5.01
C GLU A 291 -28.14 -27.26 6.30
N LYS A 292 -27.04 -27.87 6.77
CA LYS A 292 -26.35 -27.44 8.01
C LYS A 292 -25.70 -26.06 7.84
N CYS A 293 -25.00 -25.77 6.74
CA CYS A 293 -24.35 -24.48 6.53
C CYS A 293 -25.38 -23.35 6.42
N ARG A 294 -26.53 -23.60 5.76
CA ARG A 294 -27.61 -22.59 5.67
C ARG A 294 -28.17 -22.14 7.03
N THR A 295 -28.14 -23.00 8.05
CA THR A 295 -28.64 -22.65 9.39
C THR A 295 -27.69 -21.70 10.13
N LEU A 296 -26.45 -21.55 9.67
CA LEU A 296 -25.47 -20.65 10.29
C LEU A 296 -25.72 -19.16 9.97
N GLY A 297 -26.45 -18.85 8.89
CA GLY A 297 -26.70 -17.49 8.46
C GLY A 297 -26.06 -17.15 7.12
N ASN A 298 -25.56 -15.89 6.95
CA ASN A 298 -24.95 -15.43 5.72
C ASN A 298 -23.51 -15.99 5.51
N GLY A 299 -22.81 -15.56 4.45
CA GLY A 299 -21.46 -16.04 4.17
C GLY A 299 -20.46 -15.72 5.27
N THR A 300 -20.62 -14.56 5.88
CA THR A 300 -19.78 -14.13 7.01
C THR A 300 -20.04 -14.96 8.27
N ASP A 301 -21.29 -15.28 8.56
CA ASP A 301 -21.62 -16.17 9.69
C ASP A 301 -20.96 -17.55 9.50
N GLN A 302 -20.99 -18.09 8.29
CA GLN A 302 -20.32 -19.36 7.96
C GLN A 302 -18.80 -19.25 8.12
N ALA A 303 -18.20 -18.15 7.67
CA ALA A 303 -16.76 -17.93 7.80
C ALA A 303 -16.33 -17.71 9.26
N LEU A 304 -17.09 -16.96 10.06
CA LEU A 304 -16.82 -16.76 11.49
C LEU A 304 -17.00 -18.06 12.28
N TYR A 305 -18.00 -18.87 11.94
CA TYR A 305 -18.13 -20.22 12.52
C TYR A 305 -16.87 -21.04 12.26
N PHE A 306 -16.38 -21.07 11.01
CA PHE A 306 -15.15 -21.78 10.67
C PHE A 306 -13.93 -21.21 11.41
N LEU A 307 -13.77 -19.89 11.43
CA LEU A 307 -12.68 -19.23 12.16
C LEU A 307 -12.68 -19.62 13.64
N SER A 308 -13.87 -19.68 14.26
CA SER A 308 -14.05 -20.13 15.64
C SER A 308 -13.60 -21.58 15.87
N GLN A 309 -13.83 -22.49 14.90
CA GLN A 309 -13.31 -23.85 14.96
C GLN A 309 -11.78 -23.88 14.89
N MET A 310 -11.19 -23.08 13.98
CA MET A 310 -9.72 -22.95 13.88
C MET A 310 -9.12 -22.39 15.18
N ARG A 311 -9.75 -21.37 15.76
CA ARG A 311 -9.36 -20.82 17.07
C ARG A 311 -9.42 -21.87 18.18
N ALA A 312 -10.52 -22.63 18.27
CA ALA A 312 -10.67 -23.70 19.25
C ALA A 312 -9.59 -24.79 19.10
N TYR A 313 -9.25 -25.11 17.84
CA TYR A 313 -8.19 -26.07 17.54
C TYR A 313 -6.81 -25.56 18.03
N LEU A 314 -6.45 -24.32 17.69
CA LEU A 314 -5.19 -23.69 18.11
C LEU A 314 -5.13 -23.51 19.64
N ASN A 315 -6.22 -23.14 20.31
CA ASN A 315 -6.28 -23.06 21.77
C ASN A 315 -6.02 -24.44 22.43
N THR A 316 -6.51 -25.52 21.81
CA THR A 316 -6.20 -26.88 22.24
C THR A 316 -4.73 -27.22 22.01
N ALA A 317 -4.22 -26.94 20.82
CA ALA A 317 -2.80 -27.16 20.51
C ALA A 317 -1.88 -26.38 21.45
N ARG A 318 -2.28 -25.17 21.87
CA ARG A 318 -1.55 -24.34 22.83
C ARG A 318 -1.50 -24.97 24.21
N ARG A 319 -2.64 -25.46 24.71
CA ARG A 319 -2.74 -26.17 25.99
C ARG A 319 -1.94 -27.49 26.01
N ASP A 320 -1.93 -28.18 24.89
CA ASP A 320 -1.21 -29.44 24.72
C ASP A 320 0.31 -29.26 24.44
N GLY A 321 0.79 -28.02 24.34
CA GLY A 321 2.19 -27.69 24.08
C GLY A 321 2.62 -27.95 22.64
N ARG A 322 1.69 -28.17 21.70
CA ARG A 322 1.98 -28.29 20.26
C ARG A 322 2.12 -26.94 19.56
N LEU A 323 1.54 -25.89 20.11
CA LEU A 323 1.75 -24.50 19.72
C LEU A 323 2.42 -23.79 20.89
N ASP A 324 3.60 -23.24 20.69
CA ASP A 324 4.44 -22.66 21.74
C ASP A 324 4.25 -21.14 21.94
N HIS A 325 3.50 -20.48 21.06
CA HIS A 325 3.24 -19.04 21.09
C HIS A 325 1.79 -18.72 20.68
N ASP A 326 1.34 -17.52 21.02
CA ASP A 326 0.02 -17.04 20.64
C ASP A 326 0.07 -16.37 19.27
N VAL A 327 -0.97 -16.57 18.46
CA VAL A 327 -1.16 -15.92 17.16
C VAL A 327 -2.59 -15.38 17.08
N GLN A 328 -2.76 -14.24 16.43
CA GLN A 328 -4.08 -13.71 16.08
C GLN A 328 -4.53 -14.28 14.74
N LEU A 329 -5.81 -14.65 14.63
CA LEU A 329 -6.42 -15.04 13.36
C LEU A 329 -7.11 -13.85 12.71
N VAL A 330 -7.00 -13.76 11.40
CA VAL A 330 -7.53 -12.64 10.62
C VAL A 330 -8.44 -13.16 9.52
N LEU A 331 -9.70 -12.75 9.56
CA LEU A 331 -10.66 -13.02 8.49
C LEU A 331 -10.73 -11.80 7.54
N THR A 332 -10.92 -12.03 6.25
CA THR A 332 -11.20 -10.96 5.31
C THR A 332 -12.70 -10.71 5.19
N ALA A 333 -13.12 -9.43 5.16
CA ALA A 333 -14.45 -8.99 4.76
C ALA A 333 -14.36 -8.50 3.31
N TYR A 334 -14.73 -9.37 2.37
CA TYR A 334 -14.40 -9.22 0.97
C TYR A 334 -15.44 -9.87 0.04
N GLU A 335 -15.68 -9.28 -1.11
CA GLU A 335 -16.66 -9.82 -2.08
C GLU A 335 -16.24 -11.19 -2.62
N GLY A 336 -14.96 -11.36 -2.95
CA GLY A 336 -14.42 -12.60 -3.52
C GLY A 336 -14.57 -13.80 -2.60
N THR A 337 -14.62 -13.59 -1.29
CA THR A 337 -14.82 -14.63 -0.28
C THR A 337 -16.27 -14.76 0.21
N SER A 338 -17.19 -13.94 -0.30
CA SER A 338 -18.60 -13.86 0.12
C SER A 338 -18.79 -13.41 1.58
N THR A 339 -17.83 -12.60 2.10
CA THR A 339 -17.79 -12.14 3.50
C THR A 339 -17.86 -10.60 3.63
N LEU A 340 -18.18 -9.87 2.56
CA LEU A 340 -18.24 -8.43 2.58
C LEU A 340 -19.26 -7.87 3.59
N SER A 341 -20.44 -8.49 3.66
CA SER A 341 -21.51 -8.10 4.61
C SER A 341 -21.16 -8.48 6.03
N ALA A 342 -21.55 -7.66 7.00
CA ALA A 342 -21.41 -7.99 8.41
C ALA A 342 -22.20 -9.28 8.78
N PRO A 343 -21.82 -9.95 9.87
CA PRO A 343 -22.53 -11.15 10.32
C PRO A 343 -23.96 -10.83 10.77
N THR A 344 -24.86 -11.77 10.60
CA THR A 344 -26.26 -11.66 11.07
C THR A 344 -26.44 -12.26 12.47
N ASN A 345 -25.48 -13.03 12.94
CA ASN A 345 -25.44 -13.64 14.27
C ASN A 345 -24.34 -12.98 15.13
N PRO A 346 -24.40 -13.13 16.46
CA PRO A 346 -23.32 -12.68 17.33
C PRO A 346 -21.97 -13.31 16.95
N VAL A 347 -20.91 -12.51 17.05
CA VAL A 347 -19.54 -13.01 16.85
C VAL A 347 -19.22 -14.07 17.90
N PRO A 348 -18.61 -15.20 17.54
CA PRO A 348 -18.19 -16.23 18.49
C PRO A 348 -17.25 -15.68 19.57
N GLU A 349 -17.56 -15.96 20.87
CA GLU A 349 -16.86 -15.40 22.02
C GLU A 349 -15.35 -15.69 22.01
N ASN A 350 -14.95 -16.90 21.62
CA ASN A 350 -13.53 -17.29 21.56
C ASN A 350 -12.70 -16.46 20.58
N LEU A 351 -13.31 -15.83 19.56
CA LEU A 351 -12.63 -14.91 18.65
C LEU A 351 -12.42 -13.55 19.34
N THR A 352 -13.43 -13.07 20.06
CA THR A 352 -13.36 -11.83 20.84
C THR A 352 -12.29 -11.93 21.93
N GLU A 353 -12.27 -13.04 22.69
CA GLU A 353 -11.32 -13.30 23.76
C GLU A 353 -9.87 -13.39 23.26
N ALA A 354 -9.68 -13.95 22.06
CA ALA A 354 -8.35 -14.05 21.44
C ALA A 354 -7.86 -12.75 20.79
N GLY A 355 -8.75 -11.75 20.67
CA GLY A 355 -8.44 -10.51 19.95
C GLY A 355 -8.28 -10.73 18.44
N ASP A 356 -8.95 -11.75 17.89
CA ASP A 356 -9.03 -11.96 16.45
C ASP A 356 -9.78 -10.80 15.79
N TYR A 357 -9.50 -10.52 14.52
CA TYR A 357 -10.07 -9.36 13.87
C TYR A 357 -10.38 -9.62 12.39
N ILE A 358 -11.07 -8.67 11.76
CA ILE A 358 -11.32 -8.71 10.32
C ILE A 358 -10.52 -7.62 9.58
N VAL A 359 -10.17 -7.93 8.33
CA VAL A 359 -9.67 -6.95 7.39
C VAL A 359 -10.72 -6.70 6.31
N TYR A 360 -11.18 -5.46 6.21
CA TYR A 360 -12.20 -5.03 5.25
C TYR A 360 -11.54 -4.56 3.95
N CYS A 361 -11.93 -5.15 2.81
CA CYS A 361 -11.25 -5.04 1.52
C CYS A 361 -12.17 -4.47 0.42
N PRO A 362 -12.27 -3.14 0.21
CA PRO A 362 -13.17 -2.54 -0.80
C PRO A 362 -12.52 -2.47 -2.19
N ILE A 363 -12.04 -3.57 -2.75
CA ILE A 363 -11.21 -3.60 -3.97
C ILE A 363 -11.91 -3.04 -5.21
N LEU A 364 -13.24 -3.20 -5.35
CA LEU A 364 -13.98 -2.75 -6.53
C LEU A 364 -14.63 -1.38 -6.36
N ARG A 365 -14.24 -0.63 -5.33
CA ARG A 365 -14.78 0.71 -5.08
C ARG A 365 -14.42 1.70 -6.19
N CYS A 366 -15.19 2.77 -6.28
CA CYS A 366 -14.88 3.93 -7.10
C CYS A 366 -13.96 4.90 -6.33
N TYR A 367 -12.83 5.28 -6.92
CA TYR A 367 -11.90 6.27 -6.34
C TYR A 367 -12.22 7.72 -6.74
N MET A 368 -13.19 7.94 -7.64
CA MET A 368 -13.70 9.26 -7.98
C MET A 368 -14.55 9.86 -6.84
N HIS A 369 -15.14 9.02 -6.02
CA HIS A 369 -16.02 9.39 -4.91
C HIS A 369 -15.46 8.88 -3.57
N ALA A 370 -15.88 9.51 -2.46
CA ALA A 370 -15.54 9.03 -1.12
C ALA A 370 -16.05 7.60 -0.91
N LEU A 371 -15.36 6.82 -0.09
CA LEU A 371 -15.80 5.47 0.28
C LEU A 371 -17.18 5.50 0.95
N SER A 372 -17.49 6.57 1.69
CA SER A 372 -18.78 6.80 2.35
C SER A 372 -19.87 7.40 1.47
N ASP A 373 -19.59 7.70 0.20
CA ASP A 373 -20.56 8.32 -0.71
C ASP A 373 -21.59 7.30 -1.21
N THR A 374 -22.75 7.30 -0.57
CA THR A 374 -23.89 6.43 -0.92
C THR A 374 -24.62 6.85 -2.20
N SER A 375 -24.34 8.02 -2.75
CA SER A 375 -24.88 8.45 -4.06
C SER A 375 -24.14 7.77 -5.23
N CYS A 376 -22.88 7.36 -5.00
CA CYS A 376 -22.13 6.56 -5.93
C CYS A 376 -22.59 5.10 -5.89
N SER A 377 -23.14 4.58 -7.00
CA SER A 377 -23.64 3.20 -7.07
C SER A 377 -22.61 2.14 -6.72
N TYR A 378 -21.32 2.40 -6.99
CA TYR A 378 -20.21 1.51 -6.64
C TYR A 378 -19.82 1.58 -5.15
N ASN A 379 -19.78 2.78 -4.57
CA ASN A 379 -19.35 2.95 -3.18
C ASN A 379 -20.49 2.69 -2.18
N LYS A 380 -21.74 2.76 -2.62
CA LYS A 380 -22.90 2.54 -1.75
C LYS A 380 -22.82 1.23 -0.98
N VAL A 381 -22.51 0.12 -1.67
CA VAL A 381 -22.40 -1.20 -1.04
C VAL A 381 -21.28 -1.25 0.00
N TYR A 382 -20.16 -0.59 -0.27
CA TYR A 382 -19.04 -0.54 0.68
C TYR A 382 -19.34 0.37 1.86
N ALA A 383 -19.95 1.53 1.62
CA ALA A 383 -20.36 2.45 2.68
C ALA A 383 -21.34 1.79 3.65
N GLU A 384 -22.34 1.07 3.12
CA GLU A 384 -23.35 0.36 3.90
C GLU A 384 -22.73 -0.81 4.67
N THR A 385 -22.04 -1.72 3.99
CA THR A 385 -21.47 -2.92 4.64
C THR A 385 -20.37 -2.59 5.64
N LEU A 386 -19.51 -1.59 5.38
CA LEU A 386 -18.52 -1.17 6.37
C LEU A 386 -19.19 -0.51 7.58
N SER A 387 -20.27 0.27 7.37
CA SER A 387 -21.06 0.82 8.48
C SER A 387 -21.69 -0.29 9.35
N ASP A 388 -22.17 -1.35 8.71
CA ASP A 388 -22.71 -2.53 9.43
C ASP A 388 -21.62 -3.24 10.24
N TRP A 389 -20.41 -3.40 9.69
CA TRP A 389 -19.26 -3.94 10.40
C TRP A 389 -18.87 -3.09 11.63
N MET A 390 -19.01 -1.77 11.55
CA MET A 390 -18.74 -0.89 12.68
C MET A 390 -19.71 -1.13 13.86
N THR A 391 -20.88 -1.72 13.64
CA THR A 391 -21.82 -2.05 14.72
C THR A 391 -21.34 -3.21 15.61
N VAL A 392 -20.46 -4.07 15.10
CA VAL A 392 -19.89 -5.24 15.82
C VAL A 392 -18.42 -5.07 16.18
N ARG A 393 -17.81 -3.89 15.94
CA ARG A 393 -16.36 -3.65 16.13
C ARG A 393 -15.86 -3.88 17.56
N GLU A 394 -16.72 -3.77 18.57
CA GLU A 394 -16.35 -4.06 19.98
C GLU A 394 -16.22 -5.56 20.24
N GLN A 395 -16.83 -6.40 19.40
CA GLN A 395 -16.74 -7.86 19.47
C GLN A 395 -15.60 -8.39 18.60
N ILE A 396 -15.41 -7.79 17.42
CA ILE A 396 -14.34 -8.12 16.48
C ILE A 396 -13.81 -6.85 15.82
N PRO A 397 -12.57 -6.43 16.14
CA PRO A 397 -11.99 -5.21 15.58
C PRO A 397 -11.94 -5.22 14.06
N VAL A 398 -12.00 -4.04 13.44
CA VAL A 398 -11.99 -3.85 11.99
C VAL A 398 -10.73 -3.10 11.56
N MET A 399 -9.99 -3.71 10.64
CA MET A 399 -8.88 -3.09 9.92
C MET A 399 -9.34 -2.78 8.50
N LEU A 400 -8.91 -1.66 7.92
CA LEU A 400 -9.14 -1.32 6.51
C LEU A 400 -7.93 -1.69 5.68
N LEU A 401 -8.14 -2.46 4.59
CA LEU A 401 -7.16 -2.70 3.55
C LEU A 401 -7.56 -1.90 2.31
N GLU A 402 -6.72 -0.96 1.90
CA GLU A 402 -7.00 -0.07 0.77
C GLU A 402 -6.13 -0.33 -0.45
N TYR A 403 -6.59 0.16 -1.61
CA TYR A 403 -6.07 -0.16 -2.93
C TYR A 403 -5.98 1.07 -3.84
N TYR A 404 -5.58 2.22 -3.33
CA TYR A 404 -5.61 3.51 -4.07
C TYR A 404 -4.83 3.54 -5.39
N ASN A 405 -4.06 2.55 -5.71
CA ASN A 405 -3.39 2.41 -7.00
C ASN A 405 -3.76 1.11 -7.72
N VAL A 406 -4.79 0.43 -7.24
CA VAL A 406 -5.22 -0.82 -7.85
C VAL A 406 -5.92 -0.54 -9.16
N SER A 407 -5.22 -0.85 -10.22
CA SER A 407 -5.76 -1.08 -11.55
C SER A 407 -4.99 -2.25 -12.13
N LYS A 408 -5.43 -2.80 -13.25
CA LYS A 408 -4.58 -3.75 -14.01
C LYS A 408 -3.38 -3.06 -14.68
N LEU A 409 -3.23 -1.76 -14.44
CA LEU A 409 -2.14 -0.90 -14.85
C LEU A 409 -1.60 -0.20 -13.60
N GLU A 410 -1.16 -0.98 -12.65
CA GLU A 410 -0.76 -0.59 -11.30
C GLU A 410 0.42 0.37 -11.25
N ASP A 411 1.15 0.51 -12.34
CA ASP A 411 2.28 1.40 -12.55
C ASP A 411 1.90 2.82 -13.03
N LEU A 412 0.60 3.12 -13.20
CA LEU A 412 0.15 4.47 -13.56
C LEU A 412 0.52 5.51 -12.48
N PRO A 413 0.91 6.73 -12.87
CA PRO A 413 1.21 7.82 -11.93
C PRO A 413 -0.06 8.45 -11.38
N VAL A 414 -0.88 7.67 -10.68
CA VAL A 414 -2.17 8.13 -10.13
C VAL A 414 -1.99 8.74 -8.74
N LEU A 415 -2.77 9.77 -8.45
CA LEU A 415 -2.84 10.43 -7.15
C LEU A 415 -4.30 10.59 -6.71
N TYR A 416 -4.53 10.40 -5.41
CA TYR A 416 -5.83 10.51 -4.77
C TYR A 416 -5.70 11.18 -3.39
N GLN A 417 -4.82 12.17 -3.25
CA GLN A 417 -4.48 12.74 -1.95
C GLN A 417 -5.70 13.30 -1.19
N SER A 418 -6.58 14.03 -1.87
CA SER A 418 -7.80 14.56 -1.25
C SER A 418 -8.76 13.45 -0.85
N ARG A 419 -8.80 12.37 -1.65
CA ARG A 419 -9.66 11.21 -1.38
C ARG A 419 -9.13 10.41 -0.19
N ILE A 420 -7.82 10.13 -0.18
CA ILE A 420 -7.15 9.44 0.93
C ILE A 420 -7.37 10.20 2.24
N ALA A 421 -7.19 11.53 2.20
CA ALA A 421 -7.40 12.37 3.36
C ALA A 421 -8.83 12.27 3.91
N ALA A 422 -9.83 12.39 3.04
CA ALA A 422 -11.24 12.32 3.44
C ALA A 422 -11.61 10.92 3.98
N ASP A 423 -11.28 9.87 3.23
CA ASP A 423 -11.66 8.50 3.57
C ASP A 423 -11.02 8.02 4.88
N LEU A 424 -9.70 8.16 5.03
CA LEU A 424 -9.00 7.64 6.19
C LEU A 424 -9.34 8.41 7.46
N SER A 425 -9.43 9.77 7.40
CA SER A 425 -9.84 10.56 8.57
C SER A 425 -11.24 10.19 9.03
N GLU A 426 -12.21 10.01 8.10
CA GLU A 426 -13.58 9.65 8.43
C GLU A 426 -13.67 8.26 9.07
N TRP A 427 -13.08 7.23 8.44
CA TRP A 427 -13.26 5.86 8.90
C TRP A 427 -12.49 5.56 10.19
N PHE A 428 -11.33 6.17 10.40
CA PHE A 428 -10.63 6.09 11.68
C PHE A 428 -11.40 6.82 12.80
N ALA A 429 -12.06 7.94 12.49
CA ALA A 429 -12.95 8.60 13.46
C ALA A 429 -14.17 7.75 13.83
N ARG A 430 -14.66 6.91 12.90
CA ARG A 430 -15.78 5.96 13.13
C ARG A 430 -15.36 4.70 13.89
N GLY A 431 -14.07 4.45 14.09
CA GLY A 431 -13.56 3.35 14.89
C GLY A 431 -12.88 2.22 14.13
N VAL A 432 -12.58 2.39 12.83
CA VAL A 432 -11.63 1.50 12.16
C VAL A 432 -10.30 1.62 12.90
N SER A 433 -9.80 0.50 13.41
CA SER A 433 -8.70 0.48 14.39
C SER A 433 -7.37 0.00 13.81
N GLY A 434 -7.33 -0.35 12.53
CA GLY A 434 -6.12 -0.77 11.81
C GLY A 434 -6.15 -0.33 10.35
N PHE A 435 -4.96 -0.29 9.73
CA PHE A 435 -4.80 0.08 8.35
C PHE A 435 -3.74 -0.79 7.67
N THR A 436 -4.04 -1.28 6.49
CA THR A 436 -3.05 -1.86 5.59
C THR A 436 -3.32 -1.40 4.16
N TYR A 437 -2.28 -1.35 3.35
CA TYR A 437 -2.35 -0.88 1.98
C TYR A 437 -1.71 -1.91 1.06
N MET A 438 -2.50 -2.42 0.10
CA MET A 438 -2.00 -3.34 -0.91
C MET A 438 -1.14 -2.58 -1.91
N HIS A 439 0.17 -2.80 -1.84
CA HIS A 439 1.15 -2.18 -2.73
C HIS A 439 1.53 -3.15 -3.85
N PHE A 440 1.06 -2.86 -5.05
CA PHE A 440 1.44 -3.64 -6.23
C PHE A 440 2.93 -3.48 -6.58
N PRO A 441 3.50 -4.39 -7.37
CA PRO A 441 4.93 -4.49 -7.59
C PRO A 441 5.52 -3.30 -8.37
N LEU A 442 5.37 -2.11 -7.83
CA LEU A 442 5.96 -0.88 -8.31
C LEU A 442 7.20 -0.56 -7.50
N VAL A 443 8.36 -0.56 -8.15
CA VAL A 443 9.64 -0.31 -7.50
C VAL A 443 9.97 1.18 -7.51
N ASN A 444 9.75 1.87 -8.62
CA ASN A 444 9.84 3.32 -8.65
C ASN A 444 8.50 3.96 -8.26
N TRP A 445 8.45 4.59 -7.10
CA TRP A 445 7.21 5.21 -6.62
C TRP A 445 6.89 6.52 -7.32
N GLY A 446 7.91 7.28 -7.77
CA GLY A 446 7.71 8.56 -8.44
C GLY A 446 6.75 9.48 -7.67
N VAL A 447 5.78 10.05 -8.36
CA VAL A 447 4.75 10.93 -7.74
C VAL A 447 3.92 10.20 -6.67
N ARG A 448 3.79 8.86 -6.75
CA ARG A 448 3.02 8.06 -5.78
C ARG A 448 3.69 7.95 -4.41
N THR A 449 4.94 8.40 -4.25
CA THR A 449 5.58 8.58 -2.95
C THR A 449 4.68 9.37 -1.99
N LEU A 450 3.92 10.35 -2.49
CA LEU A 450 2.94 11.07 -1.68
C LEU A 450 1.84 10.15 -1.11
N THR A 451 1.32 9.22 -1.92
CA THR A 451 0.30 8.26 -1.46
C THR A 451 0.81 7.45 -0.28
N GLN A 452 2.02 6.91 -0.37
CA GLN A 452 2.62 6.10 0.69
C GLN A 452 2.85 6.92 1.97
N CYS A 453 3.44 8.10 1.85
CA CYS A 453 3.69 8.99 3.00
C CYS A 453 2.38 9.46 3.65
N LEU A 454 1.37 9.81 2.86
CA LEU A 454 0.08 10.28 3.35
C LEU A 454 -0.71 9.17 4.06
N CYS A 455 -0.73 7.96 3.51
CA CYS A 455 -1.34 6.80 4.16
C CYS A 455 -0.66 6.48 5.50
N ALA A 456 0.67 6.52 5.55
CA ALA A 456 1.42 6.33 6.79
C ALA A 456 1.09 7.42 7.83
N ALA A 457 1.12 8.68 7.44
CA ALA A 457 0.86 9.80 8.33
C ALA A 457 -0.57 9.80 8.89
N LEU A 458 -1.59 9.55 8.05
CA LEU A 458 -2.99 9.49 8.46
C LEU A 458 -3.30 8.27 9.34
N SER A 459 -2.71 7.12 9.05
CA SER A 459 -2.89 5.94 9.89
C SER A 459 -2.27 6.12 11.30
N TRP A 460 -1.24 6.99 11.40
CA TRP A 460 -0.69 7.42 12.68
C TRP A 460 -1.57 8.49 13.34
N ASN A 461 -1.93 9.54 12.61
CA ASN A 461 -2.71 10.67 13.12
C ASN A 461 -3.89 11.01 12.19
N ARG A 462 -5.09 10.58 12.55
CA ARG A 462 -6.32 10.84 11.78
C ARG A 462 -6.70 12.33 11.72
N GLU A 463 -6.16 13.15 12.63
CA GLU A 463 -6.42 14.59 12.70
C GLU A 463 -5.32 15.39 11.99
N LEU A 464 -4.53 14.74 11.13
CA LEU A 464 -3.47 15.37 10.35
C LEU A 464 -4.00 16.55 9.54
N ASP A 465 -3.36 17.70 9.66
CA ASP A 465 -3.55 18.81 8.73
C ASP A 465 -2.91 18.45 7.39
N THR A 466 -3.74 17.93 6.49
CA THR A 466 -3.29 17.40 5.20
C THR A 466 -2.79 18.48 4.25
N ALA A 467 -3.27 19.72 4.38
CA ALA A 467 -2.79 20.84 3.56
C ALA A 467 -1.37 21.24 3.98
N ARG A 468 -1.14 21.32 5.30
CA ARG A 468 0.20 21.52 5.86
C ARG A 468 1.13 20.37 5.51
N PHE A 469 0.67 19.13 5.68
CA PHE A 469 1.46 17.94 5.32
C PHE A 469 1.90 17.96 3.85
N LEU A 470 0.99 18.27 2.92
CA LEU A 470 1.32 18.38 1.49
C LEU A 470 2.37 19.47 1.25
N THR A 471 2.26 20.60 1.93
CA THR A 471 3.26 21.68 1.84
C THR A 471 4.63 21.21 2.32
N GLU A 472 4.70 20.59 3.48
CA GLU A 472 5.96 20.06 4.03
C GLU A 472 6.55 18.94 3.15
N TYR A 473 5.71 18.06 2.62
CA TYR A 473 6.12 17.01 1.70
C TYR A 473 6.74 17.58 0.41
N LEU A 474 6.06 18.53 -0.24
CA LEU A 474 6.54 19.11 -1.48
C LEU A 474 7.84 19.90 -1.27
N ASN A 475 7.94 20.64 -0.16
CA ASN A 475 9.17 21.33 0.22
C ASN A 475 10.33 20.36 0.46
N ALA A 476 10.07 19.25 1.15
CA ALA A 476 11.09 18.24 1.40
C ALA A 476 11.54 17.52 0.12
N ARG A 477 10.62 17.25 -0.80
CA ARG A 477 10.92 16.51 -2.03
C ARG A 477 11.54 17.36 -3.11
N TYR A 478 11.09 18.62 -3.26
CA TYR A 478 11.41 19.48 -4.40
C TYR A 478 12.06 20.83 -4.04
N GLY A 479 12.14 21.15 -2.76
CA GLY A 479 12.72 22.40 -2.30
C GLY A 479 12.09 23.64 -2.97
N PRO A 480 12.87 24.48 -3.66
CA PRO A 480 12.38 25.73 -4.23
C PRO A 480 11.36 25.55 -5.38
N TYR A 481 11.17 24.33 -5.88
CA TYR A 481 10.19 24.02 -6.93
C TYR A 481 8.86 23.53 -6.37
N ALA A 482 8.67 23.54 -5.04
CA ALA A 482 7.51 22.98 -4.37
C ALA A 482 6.16 23.56 -4.86
N GLU A 483 6.08 24.88 -5.06
CA GLU A 483 4.85 25.52 -5.54
C GLU A 483 4.52 25.16 -6.99
N LEU A 484 5.53 25.02 -7.84
CA LEU A 484 5.36 24.56 -9.21
C LEU A 484 4.87 23.11 -9.25
N LEU A 485 5.43 22.27 -8.39
CA LEU A 485 5.02 20.86 -8.29
C LEU A 485 3.66 20.69 -7.59
N ARG A 486 3.23 21.63 -6.76
CA ARG A 486 1.87 21.64 -6.21
C ARG A 486 0.82 21.68 -7.32
N GLU A 487 1.02 22.53 -8.32
CA GLU A 487 0.15 22.60 -9.49
C GLU A 487 0.20 21.26 -10.26
N ALA A 488 1.38 20.72 -10.53
CA ALA A 488 1.53 19.43 -11.21
C ALA A 488 0.79 18.30 -10.47
N TYR A 489 0.89 18.24 -9.15
CA TYR A 489 0.20 17.23 -8.34
C TYR A 489 -1.32 17.39 -8.36
N ALA A 490 -1.85 18.62 -8.39
CA ALA A 490 -3.28 18.89 -8.55
C ALA A 490 -3.79 18.43 -9.93
N GLU A 491 -3.01 18.66 -10.99
CA GLU A 491 -3.32 18.19 -12.34
C GLU A 491 -3.35 16.66 -12.42
N ILE A 492 -2.37 15.97 -11.80
CA ILE A 492 -2.33 14.51 -11.75
C ILE A 492 -3.53 13.95 -10.97
N GLU A 493 -3.87 14.53 -9.81
CA GLU A 493 -5.04 14.10 -9.03
C GLU A 493 -6.34 14.27 -9.83
N THR A 494 -6.51 15.38 -10.51
CA THR A 494 -7.69 15.62 -11.35
C THR A 494 -7.76 14.62 -12.50
N ALA A 495 -6.65 14.36 -13.17
CA ALA A 495 -6.57 13.33 -14.22
C ALA A 495 -6.93 11.95 -13.68
N SER A 496 -6.41 11.60 -12.51
CA SER A 496 -6.67 10.30 -11.85
C SER A 496 -8.15 10.14 -11.50
N ALA A 497 -8.78 11.19 -10.96
CA ALA A 497 -10.19 11.17 -10.57
C ALA A 497 -11.15 11.02 -11.77
N LEU A 498 -10.75 11.42 -12.96
CA LEU A 498 -11.60 11.34 -14.16
C LEU A 498 -11.72 9.94 -14.77
N SER A 499 -10.74 9.07 -14.53
CA SER A 499 -10.59 7.88 -15.38
C SER A 499 -10.08 6.61 -14.69
N THR A 500 -9.67 6.65 -13.45
CA THR A 500 -9.06 5.49 -12.80
C THR A 500 -9.91 4.88 -11.69
N SER A 501 -10.36 3.67 -11.93
CA SER A 501 -10.87 2.75 -10.92
C SER A 501 -10.51 1.34 -11.34
N TRP A 502 -10.51 0.40 -10.40
CA TRP A 502 -10.30 -1.02 -10.73
C TRP A 502 -11.25 -1.50 -11.81
N ARG A 503 -12.53 -1.17 -11.70
CA ARG A 503 -13.54 -1.53 -12.70
C ARG A 503 -13.28 -0.88 -14.05
N ALA A 504 -12.89 0.38 -14.03
CA ALA A 504 -12.64 1.15 -15.24
C ALA A 504 -11.48 0.58 -16.07
N TRP A 505 -10.36 0.34 -15.43
CA TRP A 505 -9.11 -0.08 -16.08
C TRP A 505 -8.85 -1.57 -15.97
N GLY A 506 -9.55 -2.26 -15.09
CA GLY A 506 -9.18 -3.60 -14.70
C GLY A 506 -10.10 -4.68 -15.19
N ASN A 507 -11.36 -4.49 -15.13
CA ASN A 507 -12.16 -5.68 -15.06
C ASN A 507 -13.16 -5.90 -16.16
N ARG A 508 -13.59 -5.01 -16.93
CA ARG A 508 -14.57 -5.34 -17.95
C ARG A 508 -15.06 -4.18 -18.79
N SER A 509 -14.76 -2.95 -18.42
CA SER A 509 -15.46 -1.83 -19.03
C SER A 509 -15.04 -1.56 -20.47
N MET A 510 -13.93 -0.96 -20.75
CA MET A 510 -13.59 -0.61 -22.13
C MET A 510 -13.06 -1.78 -22.95
N LEU A 511 -12.27 -2.65 -22.33
CA LEU A 511 -11.49 -3.64 -23.07
C LEU A 511 -12.25 -4.94 -23.35
N THR A 512 -13.21 -5.31 -22.50
CA THR A 512 -14.07 -6.47 -22.77
C THR A 512 -15.11 -6.17 -23.86
N ALA A 513 -15.61 -4.93 -23.91
CA ALA A 513 -16.45 -4.47 -25.01
C ALA A 513 -15.75 -4.62 -26.36
N PHE A 514 -14.44 -4.30 -26.43
CA PHE A 514 -13.62 -4.49 -27.62
C PHE A 514 -13.45 -5.95 -28.04
N SER A 515 -13.35 -6.88 -27.09
CA SER A 515 -13.18 -8.30 -27.39
C SER A 515 -14.45 -8.96 -27.93
N LEU A 516 -15.62 -8.40 -27.64
CA LEU A 516 -16.93 -8.95 -27.96
C LEU A 516 -17.66 -8.17 -29.06
N TRP A 517 -17.01 -7.16 -29.66
CA TRP A 517 -17.67 -6.36 -30.69
C TRP A 517 -18.05 -7.19 -31.91
N ASP A 518 -19.34 -7.32 -32.11
CA ASP A 518 -19.97 -7.98 -33.24
C ASP A 518 -20.65 -7.00 -34.23
N GLY A 519 -20.48 -5.71 -33.98
CA GLY A 519 -21.08 -4.64 -34.79
C GLY A 519 -22.49 -4.22 -34.34
N THR A 520 -22.98 -4.72 -33.20
CA THR A 520 -24.33 -4.44 -32.74
C THR A 520 -24.35 -3.33 -31.63
N PRO A 521 -25.41 -2.49 -31.61
CA PRO A 521 -25.59 -1.48 -30.57
C PRO A 521 -25.81 -2.04 -29.16
N GLU A 522 -26.21 -3.32 -29.05
CA GLU A 522 -26.51 -3.96 -27.79
C GLU A 522 -25.24 -4.13 -26.91
N HIS A 523 -24.08 -4.23 -27.51
CA HIS A 523 -22.82 -4.29 -26.76
C HIS A 523 -22.42 -2.96 -26.13
N ALA A 524 -22.93 -1.83 -26.60
CA ALA A 524 -22.74 -0.53 -25.96
C ALA A 524 -23.60 -0.39 -24.69
N ALA A 525 -24.66 -1.19 -24.56
CA ALA A 525 -25.57 -1.16 -23.41
C ALA A 525 -25.11 -2.03 -22.22
N LEU A 526 -24.01 -2.79 -22.36
CA LEU A 526 -23.49 -3.66 -21.28
C LEU A 526 -22.84 -2.89 -20.12
N TYR A 527 -22.70 -1.57 -20.23
CA TYR A 527 -22.03 -0.73 -19.24
C TYR A 527 -22.84 0.56 -18.99
N PRO A 528 -24.02 0.42 -18.37
CA PRO A 528 -24.93 1.56 -18.18
C PRO A 528 -24.49 2.56 -17.15
N ASP A 529 -23.56 2.20 -16.30
CA ASP A 529 -23.09 3.09 -15.22
C ASP A 529 -21.67 3.54 -15.45
N ASP A 530 -21.62 4.71 -15.83
CA ASP A 530 -20.56 5.20 -16.42
C ASP A 530 -19.74 6.27 -15.85
N HIS A 531 -19.07 5.94 -14.80
CA HIS A 531 -17.83 6.60 -14.46
C HIS A 531 -16.80 6.56 -15.61
N LEU A 532 -17.09 5.79 -16.67
CA LEU A 532 -16.28 5.78 -17.89
C LEU A 532 -17.05 5.58 -19.20
N GLY A 533 -18.29 5.10 -19.15
CA GLY A 533 -19.00 4.72 -20.34
C GLY A 533 -19.37 5.88 -21.25
N LEU A 534 -20.16 6.83 -20.75
CA LEU A 534 -20.71 7.90 -21.58
C LEU A 534 -19.69 8.96 -22.01
N ASN A 535 -18.62 9.16 -21.23
CA ASN A 535 -17.62 10.21 -21.46
C ASN A 535 -16.19 9.68 -21.47
N ALA A 536 -15.98 8.38 -21.74
CA ALA A 536 -14.67 7.77 -21.66
C ALA A 536 -13.64 8.45 -22.58
N VAL A 537 -14.03 8.86 -23.77
CA VAL A 537 -13.18 9.56 -24.72
C VAL A 537 -12.88 10.97 -24.23
N ASP A 538 -13.88 11.73 -23.84
CA ASP A 538 -13.73 13.11 -23.36
C ASP A 538 -12.93 13.16 -22.05
N ASN A 539 -13.24 12.26 -21.12
CA ASN A 539 -12.48 12.13 -19.87
C ASN A 539 -11.03 11.70 -20.13
N GLY A 540 -10.82 10.80 -21.09
CA GLY A 540 -9.49 10.37 -21.49
C GLY A 540 -8.65 11.52 -22.05
N TYR A 541 -9.19 12.33 -22.97
CA TYR A 541 -8.50 13.50 -23.51
C TYR A 541 -8.28 14.58 -22.46
N THR A 542 -9.25 14.80 -21.56
CA THR A 542 -9.08 15.74 -20.44
C THR A 542 -7.95 15.28 -19.52
N SER A 543 -7.91 14.01 -19.17
CA SER A 543 -6.82 13.44 -18.35
C SER A 543 -5.46 13.55 -19.05
N LEU A 544 -5.40 13.27 -20.36
CA LEU A 544 -4.19 13.43 -21.15
C LEU A 544 -3.66 14.86 -21.11
N HIS A 545 -4.52 15.84 -21.35
CA HIS A 545 -4.13 17.25 -21.33
C HIS A 545 -3.56 17.68 -19.98
N ARG A 546 -4.21 17.24 -18.89
CA ARG A 546 -3.74 17.54 -17.53
C ARG A 546 -2.41 16.86 -17.21
N LEU A 547 -2.22 15.60 -17.59
CA LEU A 547 -0.95 14.90 -17.39
C LEU A 547 0.18 15.50 -18.24
N GLU A 548 -0.12 15.96 -19.46
CA GLU A 548 0.83 16.66 -20.33
C GLU A 548 1.26 17.97 -19.68
N HIS A 549 0.31 18.74 -19.12
CA HIS A 549 0.63 19.95 -18.37
C HIS A 549 1.47 19.66 -17.11
N ALA A 550 1.12 18.66 -16.33
CA ALA A 550 1.93 18.23 -15.19
C ALA A 550 3.36 17.84 -15.62
N MET A 551 3.51 17.16 -16.75
CA MET A 551 4.81 16.78 -17.29
C MET A 551 5.63 18.01 -17.74
N GLU A 552 5.00 19.04 -18.29
CA GLU A 552 5.64 20.31 -18.62
C GLU A 552 6.18 21.02 -17.39
N LEU A 553 5.38 21.10 -16.32
CA LEU A 553 5.77 21.70 -15.03
C LEU A 553 6.96 20.95 -14.41
N CYS A 554 6.91 19.61 -14.36
CA CYS A 554 8.03 18.79 -13.91
C CYS A 554 9.28 18.98 -14.80
N GLY A 555 9.09 19.10 -16.11
CA GLY A 555 10.16 19.33 -17.07
C GLY A 555 10.85 20.69 -16.88
N ALA A 556 10.07 21.73 -16.61
CA ALA A 556 10.57 23.06 -16.30
C ALA A 556 11.41 23.07 -15.01
N ALA A 557 10.89 22.45 -13.93
CA ALA A 557 11.61 22.30 -12.67
C ALA A 557 12.93 21.54 -12.87
N LEU A 558 12.90 20.44 -13.62
CA LEU A 558 14.10 19.63 -13.91
C LEU A 558 15.17 20.40 -14.68
N THR A 559 14.76 21.24 -15.63
CA THR A 559 15.69 22.08 -16.40
C THR A 559 16.37 23.09 -15.48
N LEU A 560 15.59 23.81 -14.65
CA LEU A 560 16.11 24.75 -13.67
C LEU A 560 17.07 24.10 -12.68
N GLU A 561 16.75 22.88 -12.21
CA GLU A 561 17.60 22.16 -11.29
C GLU A 561 18.92 21.72 -11.92
N LYS A 562 18.90 21.27 -13.17
CA LYS A 562 20.12 20.94 -13.93
C LYS A 562 21.01 22.15 -14.14
N ASP A 563 20.43 23.30 -14.49
CA ASP A 563 21.15 24.57 -14.64
C ASP A 563 21.79 24.98 -13.30
N ARG A 564 21.05 24.87 -12.19
CA ARG A 564 21.58 25.14 -10.84
C ARG A 564 22.77 24.23 -10.49
N LEU A 565 22.66 22.94 -10.75
CA LEU A 565 23.74 21.98 -10.48
C LEU A 565 24.98 22.24 -11.36
N ALA A 566 24.76 22.70 -12.59
CA ALA A 566 25.83 23.10 -13.52
C ALA A 566 26.42 24.47 -13.20
N GLY A 567 25.87 25.24 -12.25
CA GLY A 567 26.30 26.60 -11.93
C GLY A 567 25.89 27.64 -12.99
N ILE A 568 24.88 27.34 -13.81
CA ILE A 568 24.36 28.24 -14.85
C ILE A 568 23.25 29.09 -14.17
N THR A 569 23.45 30.42 -14.27
CA THR A 569 22.40 31.37 -13.86
C THR A 569 21.34 31.44 -14.96
N PRO A 570 20.04 31.24 -14.67
CA PRO A 570 18.98 31.31 -15.69
C PRO A 570 19.00 32.68 -16.38
N GLY A 571 19.24 32.68 -17.71
CA GLY A 571 19.21 33.89 -18.51
C GLY A 571 17.77 34.36 -18.76
N ALA A 572 17.60 35.69 -18.92
CA ALA A 572 16.29 36.34 -19.10
C ALA A 572 15.59 36.01 -20.46
N GLU A 573 16.13 35.11 -21.28
CA GLU A 573 15.69 34.95 -22.68
C GLU A 573 14.84 33.68 -22.96
N THR A 574 14.55 32.84 -21.97
CA THR A 574 13.71 31.63 -22.19
C THR A 574 12.25 31.89 -21.75
N ALA A 575 11.44 32.35 -22.70
CA ALA A 575 10.07 32.85 -22.46
C ALA A 575 9.06 31.89 -21.79
N PRO A 576 9.10 30.55 -21.90
CA PRO A 576 8.25 29.69 -21.04
C PRO A 576 8.78 29.53 -19.61
N ILE A 577 10.11 29.75 -19.41
CA ILE A 577 10.75 29.62 -18.09
C ILE A 577 10.61 30.92 -17.25
N SER A 578 10.31 32.06 -17.89
CA SER A 578 10.22 33.34 -17.17
C SER A 578 9.06 33.43 -16.15
N ALA A 579 7.92 32.81 -16.44
CA ALA A 579 6.81 32.72 -15.49
C ALA A 579 7.12 31.74 -14.33
N VAL A 580 7.83 30.66 -14.65
CA VAL A 580 8.27 29.62 -13.70
C VAL A 580 9.43 30.14 -12.83
N SER A 581 10.40 30.85 -13.44
CA SER A 581 11.53 31.46 -12.73
C SER A 581 11.11 32.55 -11.72
N ALA A 582 9.97 33.20 -11.94
CA ALA A 582 9.42 34.17 -11.00
C ALA A 582 8.82 33.54 -9.72
N ALA A 583 8.44 32.25 -9.80
CA ALA A 583 7.90 31.50 -8.67
C ALA A 583 9.01 30.88 -7.78
N VAL A 584 10.25 30.82 -8.25
CA VAL A 584 11.37 30.20 -7.53
C VAL A 584 12.25 31.28 -6.88
N ASN A 585 12.39 31.20 -5.54
CA ASN A 585 13.18 32.18 -4.79
C ASN A 585 14.70 31.97 -5.07
N PRO A 586 15.39 32.93 -5.70
CA PRO A 586 16.82 32.80 -6.00
C PRO A 586 17.72 32.65 -4.78
N ILE A 587 17.28 33.15 -3.60
CA ILE A 587 18.04 33.05 -2.34
C ILE A 587 17.99 31.61 -1.80
N GLU A 588 16.85 30.95 -1.92
CA GLU A 588 16.70 29.55 -1.54
C GLU A 588 17.50 28.63 -2.47
N LEU A 589 17.48 28.91 -3.77
CA LEU A 589 18.32 28.20 -4.74
C LEU A 589 19.82 28.21 -4.39
N ALA A 590 20.32 29.33 -3.89
CA ALA A 590 21.73 29.46 -3.52
C ALA A 590 22.11 28.69 -2.24
N ARG A 591 21.14 28.39 -1.37
CA ARG A 591 21.35 27.68 -0.09
C ARG A 591 21.30 26.18 -0.20
N LEU A 592 20.71 25.63 -1.27
CA LEU A 592 20.58 24.17 -1.45
C LEU A 592 21.96 23.52 -1.63
N SER A 593 22.13 22.37 -1.00
CA SER A 593 23.30 21.54 -1.23
C SER A 593 23.40 21.15 -2.72
N LYS A 594 24.58 20.87 -3.21
CA LYS A 594 24.78 20.36 -4.59
C LYS A 594 24.36 18.90 -4.76
N SER A 595 23.54 18.38 -3.85
CA SER A 595 23.05 17.02 -3.93
C SER A 595 22.08 16.86 -5.11
N PRO A 596 22.22 15.82 -5.94
CA PRO A 596 21.35 15.57 -7.10
C PRO A 596 19.99 14.95 -6.72
N GLN A 597 19.61 14.98 -5.45
CA GLN A 597 18.39 14.32 -4.95
C GLN A 597 17.11 14.88 -5.60
N ILE A 598 17.00 16.22 -5.74
CA ILE A 598 15.85 16.87 -6.36
C ILE A 598 15.83 16.53 -7.86
N GLU A 599 16.98 16.56 -8.54
CA GLU A 599 17.09 16.17 -9.95
C GLU A 599 16.61 14.74 -10.18
N ARG A 600 16.99 13.81 -9.31
CA ARG A 600 16.54 12.41 -9.40
C ARG A 600 15.04 12.29 -9.20
N ALA A 601 14.48 12.91 -8.16
CA ALA A 601 13.04 12.90 -7.90
C ALA A 601 12.24 13.43 -9.11
N LEU A 602 12.65 14.57 -9.68
CA LEU A 602 12.02 15.16 -10.86
C LEU A 602 12.18 14.29 -12.12
N THR A 603 13.31 13.60 -12.26
CA THR A 603 13.56 12.66 -13.36
C THR A 603 12.62 11.46 -13.27
N ASP A 604 12.47 10.88 -12.08
CA ASP A 604 11.60 9.74 -11.84
C ASP A 604 10.12 10.08 -12.05
N ASP A 605 9.70 11.23 -11.54
CA ASP A 605 8.32 11.70 -11.74
C ASP A 605 8.02 11.95 -13.22
N ARG A 606 8.95 12.57 -13.94
CA ARG A 606 8.79 12.81 -15.37
C ARG A 606 8.76 11.52 -16.17
N MET A 607 9.53 10.50 -15.78
CA MET A 607 9.47 9.19 -16.41
C MET A 607 8.10 8.52 -16.17
N GLY A 608 7.62 8.55 -14.95
CA GLY A 608 6.30 8.01 -14.60
C GLY A 608 5.18 8.73 -15.36
N LEU A 609 5.23 10.07 -15.43
CA LEU A 609 4.25 10.87 -16.20
C LEU A 609 4.29 10.56 -17.69
N ARG A 610 5.47 10.45 -18.28
CA ARG A 610 5.60 10.09 -19.71
C ARG A 610 4.99 8.73 -20.00
N TYR A 611 5.22 7.77 -19.12
CA TYR A 611 4.60 6.45 -19.20
C TYR A 611 3.07 6.53 -19.04
N GLY A 612 2.59 7.24 -18.04
CA GLY A 612 1.16 7.44 -17.81
C GLY A 612 0.45 8.06 -19.01
N ILE A 613 1.00 9.14 -19.58
CA ILE A 613 0.49 9.80 -20.78
C ILE A 613 0.36 8.80 -21.94
N LEU A 614 1.35 7.96 -22.13
CA LEU A 614 1.32 6.95 -23.17
C LEU A 614 0.18 5.95 -22.98
N ILE A 615 0.00 5.44 -21.75
CA ILE A 615 -1.09 4.51 -21.42
C ILE A 615 -2.45 5.18 -21.60
N TYR A 616 -2.62 6.39 -21.06
CA TYR A 616 -3.85 7.15 -21.22
C TYR A 616 -4.18 7.39 -22.71
N ARG A 617 -3.19 7.68 -23.52
CA ARG A 617 -3.37 7.85 -24.97
C ARG A 617 -3.80 6.55 -25.65
N LEU A 618 -3.13 5.43 -25.37
CA LEU A 618 -3.52 4.13 -25.90
C LEU A 618 -4.98 3.79 -25.54
N MET A 619 -5.35 3.98 -24.28
CA MET A 619 -6.69 3.67 -23.80
C MET A 619 -7.75 4.61 -24.38
N THR A 620 -7.46 5.90 -24.48
CA THR A 620 -8.38 6.91 -25.03
C THR A 620 -8.61 6.67 -26.54
N GLU A 621 -7.55 6.41 -27.29
CA GLU A 621 -7.67 6.15 -28.72
C GLU A 621 -8.34 4.82 -29.02
N LEU A 622 -8.15 3.80 -28.17
CA LEU A 622 -8.92 2.55 -28.25
C LEU A 622 -10.43 2.82 -28.04
N ALA A 623 -10.78 3.64 -27.03
CA ALA A 623 -12.16 4.03 -26.79
C ALA A 623 -12.75 4.83 -27.97
N ALA A 624 -11.99 5.79 -28.49
CA ALA A 624 -12.40 6.58 -29.65
C ALA A 624 -12.58 5.77 -30.92
N CYS A 625 -11.70 4.79 -31.17
CA CYS A 625 -11.89 3.83 -32.27
C CYS A 625 -13.18 3.03 -32.11
N HIS A 626 -13.47 2.55 -30.90
CA HIS A 626 -14.69 1.80 -30.62
C HIS A 626 -15.94 2.67 -30.81
N GLU A 627 -15.93 3.90 -30.30
CA GLU A 627 -17.03 4.84 -30.47
C GLU A 627 -17.29 5.15 -31.94
N ALA A 628 -16.23 5.41 -32.72
CA ALA A 628 -16.34 5.64 -34.16
C ALA A 628 -16.94 4.44 -34.91
N LEU A 629 -16.58 3.19 -34.52
CA LEU A 629 -17.18 1.98 -35.07
C LEU A 629 -18.67 1.87 -34.71
N THR A 630 -19.03 2.16 -33.47
CA THR A 630 -20.43 2.13 -33.01
C THR A 630 -21.28 3.16 -33.77
N LYS A 631 -20.72 4.34 -34.03
CA LYS A 631 -21.35 5.40 -34.82
C LYS A 631 -21.29 5.17 -36.33
N ARG A 632 -20.65 4.12 -36.79
CA ARG A 632 -20.36 3.82 -38.19
C ARG A 632 -19.56 4.91 -38.90
N ASP A 633 -18.78 5.68 -38.15
CA ASP A 633 -17.91 6.73 -38.71
C ASP A 633 -16.54 6.19 -39.08
N ARG A 634 -16.44 5.79 -40.35
CA ARG A 634 -15.19 5.28 -40.92
C ARG A 634 -14.04 6.30 -40.88
N ALA A 635 -14.33 7.58 -41.12
CA ALA A 635 -13.31 8.61 -41.17
C ALA A 635 -12.72 8.87 -39.77
N ALA A 636 -13.57 9.01 -38.79
CA ALA A 636 -13.16 9.12 -37.38
C ALA A 636 -12.35 7.90 -36.94
N PHE A 637 -12.83 6.68 -37.23
CA PHE A 637 -12.09 5.45 -36.90
C PHE A 637 -10.66 5.45 -37.46
N LEU A 638 -10.50 5.75 -38.74
CA LEU A 638 -9.17 5.74 -39.38
C LEU A 638 -8.25 6.84 -38.84
N SER A 639 -8.81 8.00 -38.46
CA SER A 639 -8.08 9.08 -37.80
C SER A 639 -7.56 8.63 -36.44
N HIS A 640 -8.43 8.12 -35.56
CA HIS A 640 -8.05 7.64 -34.25
C HIS A 640 -7.11 6.44 -34.32
N TYR A 641 -7.33 5.52 -35.26
CA TYR A 641 -6.43 4.37 -35.48
C TYR A 641 -5.02 4.82 -35.86
N THR A 642 -4.86 5.88 -36.62
CA THR A 642 -3.52 6.43 -36.97
C THR A 642 -2.78 6.94 -35.72
N ILE A 643 -3.52 7.60 -34.80
CA ILE A 643 -2.94 8.06 -33.53
C ILE A 643 -2.59 6.87 -32.64
N LEU A 644 -3.47 5.88 -32.60
CA LEU A 644 -3.27 4.64 -31.85
C LEU A 644 -2.05 3.85 -32.32
N GLU A 645 -1.85 3.71 -33.64
CA GLU A 645 -0.70 3.04 -34.25
C GLU A 645 0.61 3.76 -33.88
N LYS A 646 0.62 5.10 -33.91
CA LYS A 646 1.77 5.89 -33.44
C LYS A 646 2.02 5.72 -31.94
N ALA A 647 0.98 5.70 -31.11
CA ALA A 647 1.12 5.49 -29.67
C ALA A 647 1.68 4.08 -29.35
N GLU A 648 1.35 3.08 -30.16
CA GLU A 648 1.92 1.72 -30.06
C GLU A 648 3.42 1.73 -30.40
N ASP A 649 3.83 2.44 -31.45
CA ASP A 649 5.25 2.59 -31.83
C ASP A 649 6.03 3.35 -30.74
N ASP A 650 5.44 4.40 -30.18
CA ASP A 650 6.02 5.17 -29.05
C ASP A 650 6.19 4.27 -27.81
N ALA A 651 5.22 3.39 -27.54
CA ALA A 651 5.29 2.42 -26.45
C ALA A 651 6.44 1.43 -26.65
N GLN A 652 6.59 0.88 -27.84
CA GLN A 652 7.70 -0.02 -28.16
C GLN A 652 9.05 0.66 -27.96
N THR A 653 9.18 1.90 -28.44
CA THR A 653 10.42 2.68 -28.33
C THR A 653 10.75 3.05 -26.89
N MET A 654 9.75 3.38 -26.09
CA MET A 654 9.91 3.73 -24.69
C MET A 654 10.29 2.54 -23.81
N CYS A 655 9.68 1.38 -24.04
CA CYS A 655 9.91 0.21 -23.23
C CYS A 655 11.31 -0.41 -23.43
N MET A 656 11.85 -0.35 -24.64
CA MET A 656 13.16 -0.92 -24.95
C MET A 656 14.32 -0.26 -24.18
N PRO A 657 14.49 1.07 -24.10
CA PRO A 657 15.55 1.70 -23.34
C PRO A 657 15.43 1.48 -21.83
N LEU A 658 14.21 1.46 -21.31
CA LEU A 658 13.95 1.26 -19.88
C LEU A 658 14.39 -0.12 -19.39
N THR A 659 14.41 -1.12 -20.26
CA THR A 659 14.94 -2.44 -19.92
C THR A 659 16.43 -2.47 -19.65
N PHE A 660 17.19 -1.46 -20.05
CA PHE A 660 18.66 -1.46 -19.97
C PHE A 660 19.21 -0.76 -18.72
N HIS A 661 18.58 0.30 -18.27
CA HIS A 661 19.20 1.23 -17.32
C HIS A 661 18.62 1.22 -15.91
N ALA A 662 17.38 0.85 -15.78
CA ALA A 662 16.82 0.92 -14.46
C ALA A 662 16.66 -0.42 -13.89
N THR A 663 17.00 -0.54 -12.75
CA THR A 663 16.61 -1.67 -11.96
C THR A 663 15.11 -1.73 -11.78
N HIS A 664 14.37 -0.65 -11.98
CA HIS A 664 13.03 -0.50 -11.40
C HIS A 664 11.88 -0.37 -12.39
N ALA A 665 11.79 0.66 -13.17
CA ALA A 665 10.64 0.92 -14.06
C ALA A 665 10.51 -0.02 -15.26
N LYS A 666 11.46 -0.89 -15.45
CA LYS A 666 11.60 -1.71 -16.64
C LYS A 666 10.60 -2.81 -16.83
N ILE A 667 10.27 -3.49 -15.75
CA ILE A 667 9.39 -4.66 -15.80
C ILE A 667 7.99 -4.22 -16.15
N GLU A 668 7.58 -3.10 -15.62
CA GLU A 668 6.23 -2.56 -15.74
C GLU A 668 5.98 -1.96 -17.13
N CYS A 669 6.90 -1.16 -17.65
CA CYS A 669 6.80 -0.65 -19.03
C CYS A 669 6.88 -1.75 -20.10
N ARG A 670 7.62 -2.82 -19.83
CA ARG A 670 7.75 -3.97 -20.74
C ARG A 670 6.44 -4.66 -21.02
N ASP A 671 5.60 -4.76 -20.00
CA ASP A 671 4.39 -5.57 -20.06
C ASP A 671 3.20 -4.84 -20.68
N VAL A 672 3.27 -3.53 -20.91
CA VAL A 672 2.14 -2.75 -21.42
C VAL A 672 1.54 -3.32 -22.69
N LEU A 673 2.38 -3.55 -23.69
CA LEU A 673 1.91 -4.08 -24.98
C LEU A 673 1.66 -5.59 -24.95
N THR A 674 2.17 -6.29 -23.95
CA THR A 674 1.94 -7.73 -23.76
C THR A 674 0.70 -8.02 -22.92
N ARG A 675 0.22 -7.05 -22.16
CA ARG A 675 -0.98 -7.20 -21.34
C ARG A 675 -2.20 -7.48 -22.21
N ALA A 676 -2.97 -8.50 -21.85
CA ALA A 676 -4.14 -8.93 -22.61
C ALA A 676 -5.14 -7.79 -22.84
N GLN A 677 -5.27 -6.89 -21.84
CA GLN A 677 -6.17 -5.73 -21.85
C GLN A 677 -5.82 -4.70 -22.94
N ILE A 678 -4.58 -4.65 -23.39
CA ILE A 678 -4.09 -3.73 -24.43
C ILE A 678 -3.84 -4.50 -25.72
N ARG A 679 -3.15 -5.62 -25.64
CA ARG A 679 -2.76 -6.43 -26.79
C ARG A 679 -3.95 -6.91 -27.63
N GLU A 680 -4.97 -7.44 -26.98
CA GLU A 680 -6.12 -8.01 -27.72
C GLU A 680 -6.96 -6.92 -28.40
N PRO A 681 -7.31 -5.80 -27.75
CA PRO A 681 -7.94 -4.68 -28.41
C PRO A 681 -7.11 -4.08 -29.55
N LEU A 682 -5.82 -3.86 -29.38
CA LEU A 682 -4.92 -3.37 -30.44
C LEU A 682 -4.94 -4.28 -31.66
N ARG A 683 -4.82 -5.59 -31.44
CA ARG A 683 -4.85 -6.59 -32.51
C ARG A 683 -6.16 -6.54 -33.27
N LYS A 684 -7.29 -6.38 -32.57
CA LYS A 684 -8.63 -6.28 -33.18
C LYS A 684 -8.77 -4.99 -33.99
N MET A 685 -8.34 -3.84 -33.46
CA MET A 685 -8.38 -2.55 -34.18
C MET A 685 -7.51 -2.59 -35.43
N ARG A 686 -6.34 -3.20 -35.36
CA ARG A 686 -5.45 -3.41 -36.51
C ARG A 686 -6.12 -4.25 -37.60
N TYR A 687 -6.81 -5.33 -37.20
CA TYR A 687 -7.55 -6.16 -38.15
C TYR A 687 -8.69 -5.38 -38.84
N ILE A 688 -9.48 -4.62 -38.05
CA ILE A 688 -10.59 -3.80 -38.57
C ILE A 688 -10.05 -2.71 -39.50
N ALA A 689 -8.98 -2.02 -39.13
CA ALA A 689 -8.35 -1.02 -39.98
C ALA A 689 -7.91 -1.60 -41.33
N ALA A 690 -7.32 -2.79 -41.32
CA ALA A 690 -6.95 -3.49 -42.55
C ALA A 690 -8.16 -3.86 -43.45
N LEU A 691 -9.25 -4.28 -42.85
CA LEU A 691 -10.51 -4.55 -43.55
C LEU A 691 -11.10 -3.29 -44.19
N LEU A 692 -11.16 -2.19 -43.43
CA LEU A 692 -11.69 -0.90 -43.91
C LEU A 692 -10.83 -0.29 -45.03
N LYS A 693 -9.50 -0.47 -44.96
CA LYS A 693 -8.59 -0.05 -46.05
C LYS A 693 -8.85 -0.84 -47.34
N LYS A 694 -9.16 -2.15 -47.19
CA LYS A 694 -9.44 -3.04 -48.38
C LYS A 694 -10.84 -2.85 -48.94
N ASN A 695 -11.81 -2.49 -48.13
CA ASN A 695 -13.23 -2.41 -48.52
C ASN A 695 -13.78 -1.01 -48.15
N PRO A 696 -13.61 0.00 -49.03
CA PRO A 696 -14.05 1.36 -48.77
C PRO A 696 -15.56 1.53 -48.52
N ALA A 697 -16.40 0.59 -48.97
CA ALA A 697 -17.84 0.61 -48.75
C ALA A 697 -18.29 0.10 -47.37
N LEU A 698 -17.40 -0.51 -46.60
CA LEU A 698 -17.72 -0.90 -45.20
C LEU A 698 -17.81 0.33 -44.30
N LEU A 699 -18.89 0.39 -43.52
CA LEU A 699 -19.26 1.50 -42.65
C LEU A 699 -19.70 2.79 -43.38
N GLN A 700 -20.14 2.67 -44.63
CA GLN A 700 -20.87 3.75 -45.35
C GLN A 700 -22.34 3.78 -44.99
#